data_f3b7c76e118045a9d21c0283c3b944fd
#
_entry.id   f3b7c76e118045a9d21c0283c3b944fd
#
_cell.length_a   1.000
_cell.length_b   1.000
_cell.length_c   1.000
_cell.angle_alpha   90.00
_cell.angle_beta   90.00
_cell.angle_gamma   90.00
#
_symmetry.space_group_name_H-M   'P 1'
#
loop_
_entity.id
_entity.type
_entity.pdbx_description
1 polymer ?
#
loop_
_entity_poly.entity_id
_entity_poly.type
_entity_poly.pdbx_seq_one_letter_code
_entity_poly.pdbx_strand_id
1 'polypeptide(L)'
;MPKDYSLTDQFFAEMAGTFVLVFFGVGAVHTDVLTGAQAGLWQVAVVWGIAISLAIYAIGAISGAHMNPAITVAFAVFRRFPIRKVPWYFLAQLLGALFAAATLYALFHGIIAQYELSRGIVRGAPGSELSAMIYGEYFPNPGLSFAKSLPLSISMTQAFFAEAIGTSFLAFFVFAVTDEQNPGRPGATLPAIFIGLAVSIIISIVAPLTQAGLNPARDFGPRLFAFFAGWGRIAIPGPRGGSLSVYILGPILGATAGAGVYQFVFQRMHWPERDALRISEKGLPTMKTRKLVLVGGFLGTGKTTLLWQAAQQLTQQGHRVALITNDQAPGLVDTGVFQQAGWTVGEIAGGCFCCKFDDLVGTANALIEAADPDIILGEPVGSCTDLSATVLQPFKDKLAGRFDLAPFTVLIDPNRLRDAMDQSLLNPLHSSVRYILRKQLEEADIIVLNKADQISASDFQKLQDGLRNQFPGTLLLSMSALHGQGVSEWLKRVQQGDAVGQTIAEVDYDTYAEGEAVLGWLNATASLFPKEAIDWGAWGLGFLEGLQRSFSVKSAEIAHMKMLMISANNQSLSANLTSSQGKATLRGQVYGDSPMTLVFNARVQMPPKELQTAIEQHLKSECGETIRLQITAIQSLSPGRPEPLHRYATVV
;
A
#
# COMPACT_ATOMS: atom_id res chain seq x y z
N MET A 1 -11.10 8.14 -8.41
CA MET A 1 -12.15 7.32 -7.72
C MET A 1 -12.02 5.90 -8.23
N PRO A 2 -11.95 4.87 -7.40
CA PRO A 2 -12.19 3.53 -7.91
C PRO A 2 -13.54 3.57 -8.62
N LYS A 3 -13.59 3.11 -9.85
CA LYS A 3 -14.81 3.09 -10.65
C LYS A 3 -15.83 2.22 -9.90
N ASP A 4 -16.94 2.80 -9.45
CA ASP A 4 -18.02 2.03 -8.83
C ASP A 4 -18.67 1.20 -9.93
N TYR A 5 -18.27 -0.07 -10.00
CA TYR A 5 -18.80 -1.00 -10.98
C TYR A 5 -20.23 -1.41 -10.61
N SER A 6 -21.13 -1.36 -11.57
CA SER A 6 -22.52 -1.78 -11.38
C SER A 6 -22.61 -3.27 -11.00
N LEU A 7 -23.72 -3.67 -10.38
CA LEU A 7 -23.96 -5.10 -10.11
C LEU A 7 -23.92 -5.94 -11.39
N THR A 8 -24.33 -5.37 -12.51
CA THR A 8 -24.27 -6.01 -13.83
C THR A 8 -22.82 -6.23 -14.27
N ASP A 9 -21.92 -5.23 -14.10
CA ASP A 9 -20.51 -5.38 -14.41
C ASP A 9 -19.86 -6.47 -13.55
N GLN A 10 -20.17 -6.46 -12.24
CA GLN A 10 -19.67 -7.45 -11.29
C GLN A 10 -20.19 -8.87 -11.64
N PHE A 11 -21.44 -9.00 -12.06
CA PHE A 11 -22.01 -10.26 -12.51
C PHE A 11 -21.27 -10.83 -13.72
N PHE A 12 -21.07 -10.02 -14.76
CA PHE A 12 -20.34 -10.48 -15.95
C PHE A 12 -18.87 -10.76 -15.66
N ALA A 13 -18.23 -10.00 -14.76
CA ALA A 13 -16.86 -10.26 -14.31
C ALA A 13 -16.76 -11.62 -13.59
N GLU A 14 -17.62 -11.90 -12.60
CA GLU A 14 -17.67 -13.20 -11.91
C GLU A 14 -17.95 -14.36 -12.89
N MET A 15 -18.88 -14.18 -13.84
CA MET A 15 -19.18 -15.17 -14.85
C MET A 15 -17.96 -15.45 -15.75
N ALA A 16 -17.28 -14.40 -16.24
CA ALA A 16 -16.09 -14.52 -17.08
C ALA A 16 -14.91 -15.13 -16.32
N GLY A 17 -14.64 -14.69 -15.10
CA GLY A 17 -13.57 -15.24 -14.28
C GLY A 17 -13.80 -16.72 -13.94
N THR A 18 -15.02 -17.09 -13.59
CA THR A 18 -15.36 -18.50 -13.32
C THR A 18 -15.31 -19.33 -14.60
N PHE A 19 -15.70 -18.77 -15.75
CA PHE A 19 -15.50 -19.42 -17.06
C PHE A 19 -14.01 -19.72 -17.30
N VAL A 20 -13.13 -18.75 -17.15
CA VAL A 20 -11.66 -18.91 -17.34
C VAL A 20 -11.11 -19.99 -16.42
N LEU A 21 -11.41 -19.89 -15.12
CA LEU A 21 -10.97 -20.84 -14.12
C LEU A 21 -11.40 -22.27 -14.47
N VAL A 22 -12.67 -22.48 -14.79
CA VAL A 22 -13.23 -23.80 -15.09
C VAL A 22 -12.78 -24.31 -16.47
N PHE A 23 -12.70 -23.45 -17.47
CA PHE A 23 -12.24 -23.84 -18.81
C PHE A 23 -10.83 -24.42 -18.78
N PHE A 24 -9.87 -23.72 -18.17
CA PHE A 24 -8.50 -24.22 -18.11
C PHE A 24 -8.32 -25.36 -17.13
N GLY A 25 -8.92 -25.28 -15.94
CA GLY A 25 -8.76 -26.29 -14.91
C GLY A 25 -9.44 -27.61 -15.29
N VAL A 26 -10.71 -27.58 -15.68
CA VAL A 26 -11.43 -28.76 -16.16
C VAL A 26 -10.84 -29.23 -17.49
N GLY A 27 -10.39 -28.33 -18.36
CA GLY A 27 -9.67 -28.66 -19.58
C GLY A 27 -8.37 -29.45 -19.33
N ALA A 28 -7.62 -29.11 -18.28
CA ALA A 28 -6.44 -29.89 -17.87
C ALA A 28 -6.84 -31.31 -17.45
N VAL A 29 -7.98 -31.47 -16.75
CA VAL A 29 -8.50 -32.81 -16.40
C VAL A 29 -8.93 -33.57 -17.67
N HIS A 30 -9.56 -32.90 -18.65
CA HIS A 30 -9.88 -33.52 -19.93
C HIS A 30 -8.63 -34.06 -20.63
N THR A 31 -7.57 -33.24 -20.73
CA THR A 31 -6.33 -33.65 -21.40
C THR A 31 -5.59 -34.76 -20.63
N ASP A 32 -5.61 -34.73 -19.30
CA ASP A 32 -5.02 -35.79 -18.48
C ASP A 32 -5.75 -37.12 -18.65
N VAL A 33 -7.06 -37.14 -18.41
CA VAL A 33 -7.86 -38.36 -18.38
C VAL A 33 -8.06 -38.97 -19.78
N LEU A 34 -8.33 -38.13 -20.78
CA LEU A 34 -8.70 -38.60 -22.11
C LEU A 34 -7.50 -38.91 -22.99
N THR A 35 -6.39 -38.20 -22.83
CA THR A 35 -5.24 -38.29 -23.77
C THR A 35 -3.92 -38.66 -23.07
N GLY A 36 -3.84 -38.56 -21.75
CA GLY A 36 -2.60 -38.78 -21.02
C GLY A 36 -1.53 -37.70 -21.31
N ALA A 37 -1.90 -36.53 -21.82
CA ALA A 37 -0.95 -35.49 -22.21
C ALA A 37 -0.35 -34.71 -21.04
N GLN A 38 -0.88 -34.86 -19.82
CA GLN A 38 -0.35 -34.21 -18.63
C GLN A 38 0.69 -35.11 -17.94
N ALA A 39 1.69 -34.51 -17.29
CA ALA A 39 2.71 -35.22 -16.52
C ALA A 39 2.22 -35.67 -15.14
N GLY A 40 0.90 -35.78 -14.95
CA GLY A 40 0.24 -36.23 -13.73
C GLY A 40 -0.38 -35.11 -12.92
N LEU A 41 -0.84 -35.48 -11.70
CA LEU A 41 -1.65 -34.62 -10.84
C LEU A 41 -1.01 -33.25 -10.56
N TRP A 42 0.32 -33.19 -10.39
CA TRP A 42 0.99 -31.91 -10.11
C TRP A 42 0.83 -30.91 -11.25
N GLN A 43 0.98 -31.35 -12.49
CA GLN A 43 0.80 -30.46 -13.65
C GLN A 43 -0.66 -29.98 -13.74
N VAL A 44 -1.64 -30.85 -13.54
CA VAL A 44 -3.06 -30.47 -13.50
C VAL A 44 -3.29 -29.43 -12.40
N ALA A 45 -2.73 -29.64 -11.19
CA ALA A 45 -2.84 -28.72 -10.07
C ALA A 45 -2.23 -27.35 -10.37
N VAL A 46 -1.07 -27.30 -11.04
CA VAL A 46 -0.41 -26.06 -11.47
C VAL A 46 -1.25 -25.30 -12.50
N VAL A 47 -1.86 -25.99 -13.47
CA VAL A 47 -2.77 -25.34 -14.43
C VAL A 47 -3.96 -24.69 -13.73
N TRP A 48 -4.56 -25.36 -12.73
CA TRP A 48 -5.62 -24.77 -11.90
C TRP A 48 -5.13 -23.50 -11.20
N GLY A 49 -3.94 -23.54 -10.57
CA GLY A 49 -3.38 -22.39 -9.87
C GLY A 49 -3.12 -21.20 -10.79
N ILE A 50 -2.52 -21.44 -11.95
CA ILE A 50 -2.25 -20.40 -12.95
C ILE A 50 -3.57 -19.81 -13.47
N ALA A 51 -4.57 -20.65 -13.81
CA ALA A 51 -5.87 -20.20 -14.30
C ALA A 51 -6.58 -19.29 -13.27
N ILE A 52 -6.54 -19.63 -11.99
CA ILE A 52 -7.07 -18.82 -10.90
C ILE A 52 -6.34 -17.48 -10.81
N SER A 53 -5.01 -17.49 -10.84
CA SER A 53 -4.21 -16.26 -10.76
C SER A 53 -4.53 -15.31 -11.91
N LEU A 54 -4.58 -15.82 -13.14
CA LEU A 54 -4.91 -15.02 -14.32
C LEU A 54 -6.35 -14.49 -14.28
N ALA A 55 -7.31 -15.30 -13.82
CA ALA A 55 -8.69 -14.87 -13.64
C ALA A 55 -8.80 -13.75 -12.59
N ILE A 56 -8.11 -13.87 -11.45
CA ILE A 56 -8.08 -12.81 -10.42
C ILE A 56 -7.51 -11.51 -11.00
N TYR A 57 -6.42 -11.55 -11.75
CA TYR A 57 -5.85 -10.36 -12.39
C TYR A 57 -6.82 -9.73 -13.41
N ALA A 58 -7.56 -10.55 -14.15
CA ALA A 58 -8.46 -10.04 -15.18
C ALA A 58 -9.70 -9.33 -14.60
N ILE A 59 -10.28 -9.85 -13.52
CA ILE A 59 -11.59 -9.39 -13.04
C ILE A 59 -11.59 -8.82 -11.61
N GLY A 60 -10.48 -8.96 -10.87
CA GLY A 60 -10.42 -8.63 -9.44
C GLY A 60 -10.78 -7.18 -9.14
N ALA A 61 -10.34 -6.24 -9.97
CA ALA A 61 -10.68 -4.82 -9.84
C ALA A 61 -12.17 -4.51 -10.05
N ILE A 62 -12.94 -5.42 -10.69
CA ILE A 62 -14.36 -5.22 -11.03
C ILE A 62 -15.26 -5.84 -9.99
N SER A 63 -15.02 -7.12 -9.63
CA SER A 63 -15.93 -7.92 -8.77
C SER A 63 -15.32 -8.35 -7.44
N GLY A 64 -14.00 -8.19 -7.28
CA GLY A 64 -13.25 -8.82 -6.18
C GLY A 64 -12.83 -10.27 -6.48
N ALA A 65 -13.21 -10.82 -7.65
CA ALA A 65 -12.83 -12.14 -8.16
C ALA A 65 -13.08 -13.28 -7.15
N HIS A 66 -14.30 -13.39 -6.66
CA HIS A 66 -14.66 -14.50 -5.76
C HIS A 66 -14.62 -15.86 -6.48
N MET A 67 -15.25 -15.95 -7.65
CA MET A 67 -15.28 -17.12 -8.55
C MET A 67 -15.60 -18.45 -7.86
N ASN A 68 -16.13 -18.39 -6.64
CA ASN A 68 -16.39 -19.53 -5.76
C ASN A 68 -17.51 -19.18 -4.76
N PRO A 69 -18.64 -19.90 -4.75
CA PRO A 69 -19.71 -19.67 -3.78
C PRO A 69 -19.26 -19.79 -2.32
N ALA A 70 -18.37 -20.72 -2.01
CA ALA A 70 -17.86 -20.91 -0.64
C ALA A 70 -17.05 -19.68 -0.17
N ILE A 71 -16.21 -19.14 -1.03
CA ILE A 71 -15.46 -17.91 -0.76
C ILE A 71 -16.41 -16.71 -0.68
N THR A 72 -17.42 -16.62 -1.54
CA THR A 72 -18.43 -15.55 -1.50
C THR A 72 -19.17 -15.54 -0.15
N VAL A 73 -19.56 -16.72 0.37
CA VAL A 73 -20.15 -16.83 1.72
C VAL A 73 -19.19 -16.37 2.79
N ALA A 74 -17.92 -16.80 2.76
CA ALA A 74 -16.92 -16.40 3.72
C ALA A 74 -16.72 -14.87 3.75
N PHE A 75 -16.65 -14.22 2.58
CA PHE A 75 -16.59 -12.76 2.49
C PHE A 75 -17.86 -12.08 3.01
N ALA A 76 -19.04 -12.64 2.74
CA ALA A 76 -20.30 -12.10 3.24
C ALA A 76 -20.38 -12.16 4.78
N VAL A 77 -19.85 -13.23 5.38
CA VAL A 77 -19.84 -13.41 6.84
C VAL A 77 -18.79 -12.52 7.53
N PHE A 78 -17.56 -12.42 6.99
CA PHE A 78 -16.45 -11.83 7.73
C PHE A 78 -15.93 -10.50 7.18
N ARG A 79 -16.12 -10.20 5.88
CA ARG A 79 -15.54 -9.00 5.22
C ARG A 79 -16.60 -7.99 4.76
N ARG A 80 -17.82 -8.04 5.32
CA ARG A 80 -18.94 -7.13 5.01
C ARG A 80 -19.32 -7.09 3.53
N PHE A 81 -19.10 -8.19 2.79
CA PHE A 81 -19.63 -8.28 1.43
C PHE A 81 -21.18 -8.26 1.48
N PRO A 82 -21.84 -7.39 0.67
CA PRO A 82 -23.29 -7.20 0.78
C PRO A 82 -24.06 -8.49 0.48
N ILE A 83 -24.81 -9.00 1.45
CA ILE A 83 -25.55 -10.26 1.33
C ILE A 83 -26.53 -10.27 0.16
N ARG A 84 -27.04 -9.10 -0.24
CA ARG A 84 -27.93 -8.95 -1.41
C ARG A 84 -27.25 -9.27 -2.73
N LYS A 85 -25.91 -9.20 -2.81
CA LYS A 85 -25.12 -9.54 -4.00
C LYS A 85 -24.83 -11.04 -4.09
N VAL A 86 -24.88 -11.79 -2.98
CA VAL A 86 -24.53 -13.22 -2.92
C VAL A 86 -25.30 -14.07 -3.95
N PRO A 87 -26.62 -13.98 -4.09
CA PRO A 87 -27.35 -14.78 -5.09
C PRO A 87 -26.91 -14.49 -6.53
N TRP A 88 -26.57 -13.23 -6.83
CA TRP A 88 -26.13 -12.83 -8.17
C TRP A 88 -24.73 -13.37 -8.48
N TYR A 89 -23.84 -13.37 -7.49
CA TYR A 89 -22.51 -13.98 -7.62
C TYR A 89 -22.63 -15.50 -7.83
N PHE A 90 -23.48 -16.18 -7.07
CA PHE A 90 -23.72 -17.62 -7.24
C PHE A 90 -24.21 -17.94 -8.65
N LEU A 91 -25.18 -17.18 -9.13
CA LEU A 91 -25.72 -17.37 -10.48
C LEU A 91 -24.66 -17.13 -11.57
N ALA A 92 -23.90 -16.04 -11.44
CA ALA A 92 -22.82 -15.71 -12.38
C ALA A 92 -21.75 -16.81 -12.42
N GLN A 93 -21.30 -17.26 -11.25
CA GLN A 93 -20.32 -18.32 -11.10
C GLN A 93 -20.81 -19.65 -11.69
N LEU A 94 -22.06 -20.00 -11.42
CA LEU A 94 -22.67 -21.21 -11.97
C LEU A 94 -22.77 -21.17 -13.50
N LEU A 95 -23.23 -20.05 -14.07
CA LEU A 95 -23.34 -19.87 -15.51
C LEU A 95 -21.95 -19.89 -16.19
N GLY A 96 -20.94 -19.23 -15.59
CA GLY A 96 -19.57 -19.27 -16.08
C GLY A 96 -19.02 -20.70 -16.16
N ALA A 97 -19.24 -21.49 -15.10
CA ALA A 97 -18.82 -22.88 -15.03
C ALA A 97 -19.58 -23.78 -16.03
N LEU A 98 -20.88 -23.56 -16.19
CA LEU A 98 -21.71 -24.28 -17.16
C LEU A 98 -21.28 -24.01 -18.60
N PHE A 99 -21.05 -22.76 -18.96
CA PHE A 99 -20.57 -22.38 -20.30
C PHE A 99 -19.16 -22.92 -20.59
N ALA A 100 -18.27 -22.95 -19.61
CA ALA A 100 -16.95 -23.56 -19.75
C ALA A 100 -17.06 -25.06 -20.05
N ALA A 101 -17.92 -25.78 -19.33
CA ALA A 101 -18.17 -27.22 -19.57
C ALA A 101 -18.75 -27.48 -20.98
N ALA A 102 -19.71 -26.67 -21.43
CA ALA A 102 -20.27 -26.75 -22.76
C ALA A 102 -19.20 -26.51 -23.85
N THR A 103 -18.33 -25.53 -23.65
CA THR A 103 -17.23 -25.21 -24.57
C THR A 103 -16.23 -26.37 -24.64
N LEU A 104 -15.86 -26.95 -23.50
CA LEU A 104 -14.97 -28.11 -23.46
C LEU A 104 -15.60 -29.33 -24.12
N TYR A 105 -16.90 -29.56 -23.94
CA TYR A 105 -17.60 -30.63 -24.65
C TYR A 105 -17.54 -30.43 -26.15
N ALA A 106 -17.77 -29.22 -26.66
CA ALA A 106 -17.66 -28.92 -28.08
C ALA A 106 -16.26 -29.22 -28.62
N LEU A 107 -15.20 -29.00 -27.85
CA LEU A 107 -13.82 -29.29 -28.24
C LEU A 107 -13.47 -30.79 -28.15
N PHE A 108 -13.96 -31.50 -27.14
CA PHE A 108 -13.48 -32.84 -26.79
C PHE A 108 -14.49 -33.96 -27.07
N HIS A 109 -15.73 -33.69 -27.54
CA HIS A 109 -16.79 -34.71 -27.65
C HIS A 109 -16.37 -35.94 -28.45
N GLY A 110 -15.59 -35.78 -29.56
CA GLY A 110 -15.07 -36.90 -30.35
C GLY A 110 -14.05 -37.76 -29.58
N ILE A 111 -13.18 -37.12 -28.80
CA ILE A 111 -12.18 -37.79 -27.98
C ILE A 111 -12.85 -38.50 -26.78
N ILE A 112 -13.89 -37.88 -26.18
CA ILE A 112 -14.68 -38.53 -25.12
C ILE A 112 -15.33 -39.80 -25.65
N ALA A 113 -15.94 -39.75 -26.85
CA ALA A 113 -16.56 -40.92 -27.47
C ALA A 113 -15.55 -42.04 -27.76
N GLN A 114 -14.35 -41.71 -28.26
CA GLN A 114 -13.26 -42.69 -28.48
C GLN A 114 -12.77 -43.29 -27.16
N TYR A 115 -12.61 -42.46 -26.14
CA TYR A 115 -12.21 -42.92 -24.78
C TYR A 115 -13.22 -43.90 -24.18
N GLU A 116 -14.52 -43.57 -24.29
CA GLU A 116 -15.62 -44.43 -23.83
C GLU A 116 -15.63 -45.74 -24.61
N LEU A 117 -15.55 -45.68 -25.94
CA LEU A 117 -15.54 -46.89 -26.77
C LEU A 117 -14.33 -47.79 -26.44
N SER A 118 -13.14 -47.22 -26.33
CA SER A 118 -11.90 -47.96 -26.07
C SER A 118 -11.89 -48.70 -24.73
N ARG A 119 -12.69 -48.25 -23.78
CA ARG A 119 -12.82 -48.79 -22.43
C ARG A 119 -14.14 -49.54 -22.18
N GLY A 120 -14.97 -49.67 -23.20
CA GLY A 120 -16.28 -50.32 -23.04
C GLY A 120 -17.25 -49.57 -22.12
N ILE A 121 -17.08 -48.25 -21.98
CA ILE A 121 -17.91 -47.41 -21.12
C ILE A 121 -19.22 -47.07 -21.83
N VAL A 122 -20.33 -47.37 -21.20
CA VAL A 122 -21.66 -46.93 -21.69
C VAL A 122 -22.06 -45.71 -20.89
N ARG A 123 -22.14 -44.56 -21.54
CA ARG A 123 -22.46 -43.29 -20.89
C ARG A 123 -23.81 -43.35 -20.14
N GLY A 124 -23.81 -42.87 -18.90
CA GLY A 124 -24.98 -42.92 -18.00
C GLY A 124 -25.22 -44.26 -17.27
N ALA A 125 -24.48 -45.33 -17.65
CA ALA A 125 -24.47 -46.57 -16.92
C ALA A 125 -23.41 -46.61 -15.82
N PRO A 126 -23.54 -47.53 -14.81
CA PRO A 126 -22.50 -47.74 -13.80
C PRO A 126 -21.14 -48.03 -14.48
N GLY A 127 -20.07 -47.38 -14.00
CA GLY A 127 -18.73 -47.40 -14.61
C GLY A 127 -18.44 -46.16 -15.48
N SER A 128 -19.46 -45.41 -15.91
CA SER A 128 -19.25 -44.19 -16.70
C SER A 128 -18.79 -42.98 -15.85
N GLU A 129 -18.66 -43.12 -14.53
CA GLU A 129 -17.95 -42.17 -13.68
C GLU A 129 -16.49 -41.96 -14.14
N LEU A 130 -15.88 -42.94 -14.82
CA LEU A 130 -14.55 -42.83 -15.41
C LEU A 130 -14.47 -41.81 -16.55
N SER A 131 -15.58 -41.54 -17.25
CA SER A 131 -15.65 -40.46 -18.26
C SER A 131 -16.36 -39.22 -17.69
N ALA A 132 -17.27 -39.36 -16.74
CA ALA A 132 -17.96 -38.22 -16.10
C ALA A 132 -17.03 -37.37 -15.21
N MET A 133 -15.97 -38.00 -14.67
CA MET A 133 -15.02 -37.35 -13.75
C MET A 133 -14.22 -36.18 -14.38
N ILE A 134 -14.26 -36.05 -15.69
CA ILE A 134 -13.67 -34.90 -16.39
C ILE A 134 -14.49 -33.62 -16.17
N TYR A 135 -15.74 -33.70 -15.72
CA TYR A 135 -16.64 -32.58 -15.46
C TYR A 135 -16.85 -32.34 -13.97
N GLY A 136 -17.36 -33.34 -13.25
CA GLY A 136 -17.64 -33.27 -11.81
C GLY A 136 -16.71 -34.16 -10.99
N GLU A 137 -16.66 -33.90 -9.70
CA GLU A 137 -15.74 -34.59 -8.79
C GLU A 137 -16.37 -35.82 -8.14
N TYR A 138 -15.59 -36.86 -7.93
CA TYR A 138 -16.02 -38.15 -7.37
C TYR A 138 -15.10 -38.60 -6.24
N PHE A 139 -15.68 -39.35 -5.30
CA PHE A 139 -14.91 -39.98 -4.23
C PHE A 139 -15.25 -41.49 -4.14
N PRO A 140 -14.23 -42.37 -3.97
CA PRO A 140 -12.80 -42.09 -4.19
C PRO A 140 -12.56 -41.63 -5.62
N ASN A 141 -11.44 -40.96 -5.87
CA ASN A 141 -11.06 -40.47 -7.21
C ASN A 141 -10.98 -41.65 -8.19
N PRO A 142 -11.84 -41.71 -9.25
CA PRO A 142 -11.88 -42.87 -10.15
C PRO A 142 -10.63 -43.02 -11.04
N GLY A 143 -9.92 -41.91 -11.28
CA GLY A 143 -8.80 -41.84 -12.24
C GLY A 143 -7.48 -42.37 -11.69
N LEU A 144 -7.32 -42.61 -10.41
CA LEU A 144 -6.07 -43.04 -9.83
C LEU A 144 -5.80 -44.52 -10.14
N SER A 145 -4.73 -44.77 -10.89
CA SER A 145 -4.23 -46.14 -11.16
C SER A 145 -3.88 -46.91 -9.89
N PHE A 146 -3.62 -46.23 -8.78
CA PHE A 146 -3.42 -46.80 -7.46
C PHE A 146 -4.69 -47.48 -6.92
N ALA A 147 -5.87 -47.04 -7.32
CA ALA A 147 -7.15 -47.66 -6.98
C ALA A 147 -7.30 -49.10 -7.54
N LYS A 148 -6.46 -49.50 -8.52
CA LYS A 148 -6.47 -50.86 -9.08
C LYS A 148 -5.67 -51.88 -8.26
N SER A 149 -4.65 -51.44 -7.50
CA SER A 149 -3.81 -52.29 -6.66
C SER A 149 -4.20 -52.25 -5.17
N LEU A 150 -4.76 -51.15 -4.71
CA LEU A 150 -5.35 -51.00 -3.37
C LEU A 150 -6.69 -50.23 -3.54
N PRO A 151 -7.84 -50.89 -3.34
CA PRO A 151 -9.13 -50.21 -3.39
C PRO A 151 -9.20 -49.15 -2.28
N LEU A 152 -9.07 -47.88 -2.64
CA LEU A 152 -9.25 -46.79 -1.69
C LEU A 152 -10.71 -46.79 -1.23
N SER A 153 -10.93 -47.11 0.04
CA SER A 153 -12.24 -47.01 0.66
C SER A 153 -12.35 -45.65 1.35
N ILE A 154 -12.97 -44.68 0.68
CA ILE A 154 -13.22 -43.36 1.23
C ILE A 154 -14.71 -43.29 1.60
N SER A 155 -15.01 -43.12 2.88
CA SER A 155 -16.41 -42.88 3.33
C SER A 155 -16.90 -41.49 2.93
N MET A 156 -18.23 -41.29 2.89
CA MET A 156 -18.84 -39.98 2.65
C MET A 156 -18.37 -38.93 3.68
N THR A 157 -18.22 -39.33 4.93
CA THR A 157 -17.71 -38.47 6.02
C THR A 157 -16.27 -38.04 5.77
N GLN A 158 -15.39 -38.98 5.37
CA GLN A 158 -14.02 -38.66 5.03
C GLN A 158 -13.93 -37.72 3.82
N ALA A 159 -14.73 -37.95 2.78
CA ALA A 159 -14.80 -37.07 1.62
C ALA A 159 -15.29 -35.68 1.98
N PHE A 160 -16.33 -35.57 2.82
CA PHE A 160 -16.83 -34.29 3.33
C PHE A 160 -15.74 -33.51 4.08
N PHE A 161 -15.02 -34.16 5.00
CA PHE A 161 -13.94 -33.50 5.73
C PHE A 161 -12.74 -33.17 4.85
N ALA A 162 -12.42 -33.97 3.84
CA ALA A 162 -11.36 -33.65 2.89
C ALA A 162 -11.66 -32.34 2.13
N GLU A 163 -12.88 -32.19 1.62
CA GLU A 163 -13.35 -30.97 0.94
C GLU A 163 -13.44 -29.78 1.90
N ALA A 164 -13.97 -29.99 3.12
CA ALA A 164 -14.06 -28.94 4.13
C ALA A 164 -12.69 -28.44 4.57
N ILE A 165 -11.74 -29.35 4.84
CA ILE A 165 -10.38 -28.99 5.25
C ILE A 165 -9.64 -28.29 4.11
N GLY A 166 -9.70 -28.82 2.88
CA GLY A 166 -9.07 -28.20 1.72
C GLY A 166 -9.60 -26.77 1.48
N THR A 167 -10.91 -26.57 1.55
CA THR A 167 -11.51 -25.26 1.37
C THR A 167 -11.27 -24.32 2.57
N SER A 168 -11.09 -24.90 3.77
CA SER A 168 -10.69 -24.13 4.95
C SER A 168 -9.29 -23.51 4.76
N PHE A 169 -8.33 -24.28 4.30
CA PHE A 169 -7.00 -23.73 3.95
C PHE A 169 -7.07 -22.72 2.82
N LEU A 170 -7.88 -22.97 1.79
CA LEU A 170 -8.06 -22.00 0.71
C LEU A 170 -8.56 -20.66 1.25
N ALA A 171 -9.64 -20.65 2.02
CA ALA A 171 -10.20 -19.43 2.59
C ALA A 171 -9.23 -18.76 3.57
N PHE A 172 -8.54 -19.54 4.39
CA PHE A 172 -7.51 -19.02 5.29
C PHE A 172 -6.43 -18.25 4.53
N PHE A 173 -5.86 -18.81 3.46
CA PHE A 173 -4.83 -18.16 2.67
C PHE A 173 -5.39 -16.94 1.90
N VAL A 174 -6.59 -17.04 1.31
CA VAL A 174 -7.24 -15.90 0.66
C VAL A 174 -7.36 -14.72 1.64
N PHE A 175 -7.85 -14.98 2.85
CA PHE A 175 -8.00 -13.96 3.86
C PHE A 175 -6.65 -13.40 4.33
N ALA A 176 -5.62 -14.24 4.48
CA ALA A 176 -4.29 -13.82 4.93
C ALA A 176 -3.58 -12.93 3.91
N VAL A 177 -3.59 -13.31 2.62
CA VAL A 177 -2.85 -12.56 1.58
C VAL A 177 -3.59 -11.31 1.10
N THR A 178 -4.90 -11.22 1.34
CA THR A 178 -5.73 -10.05 0.99
C THR A 178 -6.04 -9.14 2.17
N ASP A 179 -5.55 -9.48 3.37
CA ASP A 179 -5.74 -8.63 4.55
C ASP A 179 -4.74 -7.47 4.53
N GLU A 180 -5.25 -6.26 4.36
CA GLU A 180 -4.44 -5.03 4.39
C GLU A 180 -3.74 -4.79 5.72
N GLN A 181 -4.23 -5.41 6.78
CA GLN A 181 -3.71 -5.30 8.14
C GLN A 181 -2.65 -6.36 8.47
N ASN A 182 -2.45 -7.33 7.59
CA ASN A 182 -1.40 -8.34 7.76
C ASN A 182 -0.03 -7.78 7.31
N PRO A 183 0.92 -7.52 8.23
CA PRO A 183 2.25 -6.99 7.87
C PRO A 183 3.05 -7.93 6.97
N GLY A 184 2.75 -9.22 7.03
CA GLY A 184 3.38 -10.27 6.21
C GLY A 184 2.71 -10.50 4.86
N ARG A 185 1.67 -9.71 4.49
CA ARG A 185 1.00 -9.88 3.19
C ARG A 185 1.97 -9.60 2.03
N PRO A 186 1.85 -10.31 0.92
CA PRO A 186 2.56 -9.95 -0.30
C PRO A 186 2.10 -8.57 -0.80
N GLY A 187 2.98 -7.85 -1.50
CA GLY A 187 2.66 -6.53 -2.08
C GLY A 187 1.38 -6.58 -2.93
N ALA A 188 0.70 -5.45 -3.11
CA ALA A 188 -0.66 -5.34 -3.63
C ALA A 188 -0.94 -6.09 -4.95
N THR A 189 0.08 -6.34 -5.76
CA THR A 189 -0.03 -7.05 -7.05
C THR A 189 0.21 -8.56 -6.97
N LEU A 190 0.69 -9.09 -5.86
CA LEU A 190 1.09 -10.51 -5.75
C LEU A 190 0.04 -11.46 -5.14
N PRO A 191 -1.02 -11.03 -4.42
CA PRO A 191 -1.97 -11.94 -3.78
C PRO A 191 -2.56 -12.98 -4.72
N ALA A 192 -2.85 -12.61 -5.98
CA ALA A 192 -3.39 -13.52 -6.97
C ALA A 192 -2.47 -14.74 -7.24
N ILE A 193 -1.16 -14.53 -7.31
CA ILE A 193 -0.17 -15.59 -7.52
C ILE A 193 -0.18 -16.54 -6.31
N PHE A 194 -0.14 -15.99 -5.09
CA PHE A 194 -0.12 -16.82 -3.87
C PHE A 194 -1.42 -17.59 -3.66
N ILE A 195 -2.58 -17.03 -4.05
CA ILE A 195 -3.85 -17.76 -4.05
C ILE A 195 -3.79 -18.95 -5.02
N GLY A 196 -3.30 -18.75 -6.23
CA GLY A 196 -3.13 -19.83 -7.20
C GLY A 196 -2.17 -20.93 -6.71
N LEU A 197 -1.04 -20.55 -6.13
CA LEU A 197 -0.10 -21.50 -5.53
C LEU A 197 -0.74 -22.30 -4.38
N ALA A 198 -1.51 -21.63 -3.51
CA ALA A 198 -2.24 -22.29 -2.45
C ALA A 198 -3.22 -23.34 -2.99
N VAL A 199 -3.96 -23.01 -4.06
CA VAL A 199 -4.84 -23.98 -4.71
C VAL A 199 -4.06 -25.17 -5.28
N SER A 200 -2.90 -24.94 -5.93
CA SER A 200 -2.08 -26.01 -6.49
C SER A 200 -1.61 -27.01 -5.42
N ILE A 201 -1.16 -26.55 -4.26
CA ILE A 201 -0.72 -27.42 -3.17
C ILE A 201 -1.91 -28.15 -2.51
N ILE A 202 -3.06 -27.49 -2.35
CA ILE A 202 -4.27 -28.12 -1.78
C ILE A 202 -4.78 -29.24 -2.70
N ILE A 203 -4.87 -28.99 -4.01
CA ILE A 203 -5.26 -30.00 -5.00
C ILE A 203 -4.32 -31.20 -4.93
N SER A 204 -3.03 -31.00 -4.83
CA SER A 204 -2.04 -32.10 -4.77
C SER A 204 -2.24 -33.06 -3.60
N ILE A 205 -2.85 -32.58 -2.50
CA ILE A 205 -3.11 -33.38 -1.30
C ILE A 205 -4.53 -33.96 -1.28
N VAL A 206 -5.51 -33.17 -1.70
CA VAL A 206 -6.94 -33.51 -1.58
C VAL A 206 -7.46 -34.29 -2.78
N ALA A 207 -6.95 -34.02 -3.99
CA ALA A 207 -7.45 -34.65 -5.20
C ALA A 207 -7.31 -36.19 -5.25
N PRO A 208 -6.30 -36.84 -4.65
CA PRO A 208 -6.29 -38.28 -4.53
C PRO A 208 -7.50 -38.87 -3.81
N LEU A 209 -8.13 -38.12 -2.92
CA LEU A 209 -9.28 -38.56 -2.13
C LEU A 209 -10.61 -38.25 -2.84
N THR A 210 -10.79 -37.00 -3.27
CA THR A 210 -12.08 -36.45 -3.71
C THR A 210 -12.02 -35.70 -5.03
N GLN A 211 -10.91 -35.71 -5.73
CA GLN A 211 -10.57 -34.88 -6.89
C GLN A 211 -10.43 -33.36 -6.56
N ALA A 212 -10.66 -32.96 -5.30
CA ALA A 212 -10.51 -31.58 -4.81
C ALA A 212 -11.47 -30.58 -5.49
N GLY A 213 -12.76 -30.72 -5.20
CA GLY A 213 -13.79 -29.80 -5.71
C GLY A 213 -13.56 -28.38 -5.23
N LEU A 214 -13.47 -28.16 -3.90
CA LEU A 214 -13.17 -26.91 -3.20
C LEU A 214 -14.06 -25.70 -3.56
N ASN A 215 -14.88 -25.82 -4.59
CA ASN A 215 -15.66 -24.74 -5.18
C ASN A 215 -17.00 -25.27 -5.69
N PRO A 216 -18.11 -24.93 -5.04
CA PRO A 216 -19.43 -25.41 -5.43
C PRO A 216 -19.81 -25.11 -6.88
N ALA A 217 -19.48 -23.96 -7.43
CA ALA A 217 -19.79 -23.62 -8.82
C ALA A 217 -18.93 -24.42 -9.82
N ARG A 218 -17.64 -24.60 -9.48
CA ARG A 218 -16.69 -25.39 -10.30
C ARG A 218 -17.10 -26.86 -10.39
N ASP A 219 -17.71 -27.43 -9.36
CA ASP A 219 -18.19 -28.80 -9.40
C ASP A 219 -19.59 -28.90 -9.98
N PHE A 220 -20.55 -28.12 -9.47
CA PHE A 220 -21.97 -28.26 -9.81
C PHE A 220 -22.30 -27.78 -11.22
N GLY A 221 -21.65 -26.72 -11.74
CA GLY A 221 -21.89 -26.23 -13.11
C GLY A 221 -21.58 -27.29 -14.18
N PRO A 222 -20.35 -27.84 -14.22
CA PRO A 222 -20.01 -28.91 -15.14
C PRO A 222 -20.79 -30.22 -14.89
N ARG A 223 -21.15 -30.57 -13.65
CA ARG A 223 -22.05 -31.69 -13.36
C ARG A 223 -23.41 -31.50 -13.99
N LEU A 224 -23.96 -30.30 -13.87
CA LEU A 224 -25.27 -30.00 -14.47
C LEU A 224 -25.21 -30.13 -15.99
N PHE A 225 -24.11 -29.68 -16.62
CA PHE A 225 -23.89 -29.93 -18.04
C PHE A 225 -23.81 -31.42 -18.35
N ALA A 226 -22.99 -32.18 -17.61
CA ALA A 226 -22.83 -33.62 -17.81
C ALA A 226 -24.15 -34.40 -17.64
N PHE A 227 -24.98 -33.97 -16.69
CA PHE A 227 -26.31 -34.57 -16.51
C PHE A 227 -27.15 -34.54 -17.82
N PHE A 228 -27.18 -33.37 -18.47
CA PHE A 228 -27.91 -33.22 -19.75
C PHE A 228 -27.18 -33.79 -20.94
N ALA A 229 -25.84 -33.91 -20.89
CA ALA A 229 -25.02 -34.49 -21.95
C ALA A 229 -24.99 -36.04 -21.96
N GLY A 230 -25.84 -36.67 -21.18
CA GLY A 230 -26.11 -38.11 -21.22
C GLY A 230 -25.56 -38.93 -20.07
N TRP A 231 -24.83 -38.34 -19.10
CA TRP A 231 -24.39 -39.07 -17.91
C TRP A 231 -25.46 -39.19 -16.82
N GLY A 232 -26.54 -38.37 -16.87
CA GLY A 232 -27.71 -38.49 -16.03
C GLY A 232 -27.40 -38.68 -14.54
N ARG A 233 -27.91 -39.76 -13.93
CA ARG A 233 -27.71 -40.03 -12.50
C ARG A 233 -26.28 -40.26 -12.08
N ILE A 234 -25.38 -40.59 -12.98
CA ILE A 234 -23.93 -40.70 -12.71
C ILE A 234 -23.35 -39.30 -12.43
N ALA A 235 -23.81 -38.27 -13.12
CA ALA A 235 -23.43 -36.90 -12.82
C ALA A 235 -24.10 -36.37 -11.55
N ILE A 236 -25.44 -36.47 -11.44
CA ILE A 236 -26.25 -35.99 -10.31
C ILE A 236 -27.29 -37.04 -9.92
N PRO A 237 -27.30 -37.55 -8.68
CA PRO A 237 -26.50 -37.18 -7.50
C PRO A 237 -25.12 -37.84 -7.46
N GLY A 238 -24.70 -38.59 -8.45
CA GLY A 238 -23.50 -39.39 -8.50
C GLY A 238 -23.68 -40.78 -7.90
N PRO A 239 -22.74 -41.73 -8.16
CA PRO A 239 -22.87 -43.14 -7.74
C PRO A 239 -23.05 -43.34 -6.23
N ARG A 240 -22.53 -42.42 -5.43
CA ARG A 240 -22.60 -42.46 -3.95
C ARG A 240 -23.52 -41.40 -3.35
N GLY A 241 -24.22 -40.58 -4.16
CA GLY A 241 -25.17 -39.56 -3.70
C GLY A 241 -24.56 -38.35 -2.98
N GLY A 242 -23.22 -38.16 -3.04
CA GLY A 242 -22.50 -37.15 -2.26
C GLY A 242 -22.36 -35.76 -2.90
N SER A 243 -22.94 -35.53 -4.10
CA SER A 243 -22.71 -34.29 -4.86
C SER A 243 -23.08 -33.00 -4.12
N LEU A 244 -24.16 -33.01 -3.34
CA LEU A 244 -24.59 -31.83 -2.58
C LEU A 244 -23.88 -31.72 -1.23
N SER A 245 -23.77 -32.82 -0.47
CA SER A 245 -23.16 -32.78 0.86
C SER A 245 -21.65 -32.57 0.83
N VAL A 246 -20.98 -33.32 -0.04
CA VAL A 246 -19.48 -33.29 -0.10
C VAL A 246 -19.00 -32.05 -0.82
N TYR A 247 -19.52 -31.75 -2.02
CA TYR A 247 -18.94 -30.73 -2.91
C TYR A 247 -19.64 -29.35 -2.85
N ILE A 248 -20.74 -29.21 -2.09
CA ILE A 248 -21.36 -27.91 -1.83
C ILE A 248 -21.27 -27.55 -0.34
N LEU A 249 -21.84 -28.38 0.55
CA LEU A 249 -21.85 -28.07 1.99
C LEU A 249 -20.45 -28.15 2.60
N GLY A 250 -19.65 -29.15 2.22
CA GLY A 250 -18.27 -29.29 2.69
C GLY A 250 -17.43 -28.03 2.44
N PRO A 251 -17.29 -27.56 1.18
CA PRO A 251 -16.59 -26.33 0.86
C PRO A 251 -17.13 -25.06 1.57
N ILE A 252 -18.45 -24.86 1.64
CA ILE A 252 -19.05 -23.69 2.30
C ILE A 252 -18.69 -23.66 3.79
N LEU A 253 -18.88 -24.79 4.49
CA LEU A 253 -18.54 -24.88 5.91
C LEU A 253 -17.04 -24.78 6.14
N GLY A 254 -16.24 -25.40 5.27
CA GLY A 254 -14.79 -25.31 5.30
C GLY A 254 -14.28 -23.88 5.11
N ALA A 255 -14.76 -23.18 4.08
CA ALA A 255 -14.39 -21.78 3.84
C ALA A 255 -14.75 -20.88 5.01
N THR A 256 -15.95 -21.05 5.57
CA THR A 256 -16.41 -20.29 6.73
C THR A 256 -15.52 -20.57 7.95
N ALA A 257 -15.16 -21.83 8.20
CA ALA A 257 -14.27 -22.20 9.30
C ALA A 257 -12.87 -21.61 9.12
N GLY A 258 -12.25 -21.76 7.94
CA GLY A 258 -10.89 -21.26 7.66
C GLY A 258 -10.80 -19.74 7.72
N ALA A 259 -11.77 -19.04 7.12
CA ALA A 259 -11.88 -17.60 7.23
C ALA A 259 -12.11 -17.15 8.69
N GLY A 260 -12.93 -17.89 9.45
CA GLY A 260 -13.16 -17.64 10.88
C GLY A 260 -11.87 -17.82 11.71
N VAL A 261 -11.10 -18.88 11.46
CA VAL A 261 -9.81 -19.09 12.13
C VAL A 261 -8.87 -17.91 11.84
N TYR A 262 -8.76 -17.49 10.57
CA TYR A 262 -7.95 -16.31 10.25
C TYR A 262 -8.47 -15.06 10.98
N GLN A 263 -9.77 -14.78 10.87
CA GLN A 263 -10.40 -13.57 11.40
C GLN A 263 -10.33 -13.47 12.93
N PHE A 264 -10.55 -14.58 13.64
CA PHE A 264 -10.65 -14.54 15.10
C PHE A 264 -9.35 -14.90 15.83
N VAL A 265 -8.39 -15.56 15.16
CA VAL A 265 -7.12 -15.94 15.78
C VAL A 265 -6.01 -15.06 15.24
N PHE A 266 -5.73 -15.11 13.94
CA PHE A 266 -4.55 -14.46 13.36
C PHE A 266 -4.71 -12.95 13.18
N GLN A 267 -5.83 -12.50 12.65
CA GLN A 267 -6.07 -11.06 12.48
C GLN A 267 -6.11 -10.34 13.84
N ARG A 268 -6.62 -10.99 14.89
CA ARG A 268 -6.56 -10.44 16.25
C ARG A 268 -5.14 -10.34 16.80
N MET A 269 -4.27 -11.29 16.46
CA MET A 269 -2.86 -11.23 16.84
C MET A 269 -2.11 -10.10 16.12
N HIS A 270 -2.51 -9.79 14.89
CA HIS A 270 -1.97 -8.65 14.14
C HIS A 270 -2.55 -7.32 14.62
N TRP A 271 -3.73 -7.33 15.24
CA TRP A 271 -4.40 -6.13 15.74
C TRP A 271 -5.12 -6.39 17.08
N PRO A 272 -4.39 -6.45 18.18
CA PRO A 272 -4.96 -6.69 19.51
C PRO A 272 -5.99 -5.61 19.96
N GLU A 273 -5.95 -4.41 19.38
CA GLU A 273 -6.79 -3.29 19.77
C GLU A 273 -8.26 -3.32 19.26
N ARG A 274 -8.60 -4.16 18.28
CA ARG A 274 -9.98 -4.20 17.76
C ARG A 274 -10.99 -4.69 18.80
N ASP A 275 -10.56 -5.52 19.76
CA ASP A 275 -11.40 -5.95 20.89
C ASP A 275 -11.46 -4.86 21.97
N ALA A 276 -10.42 -4.06 22.14
CA ALA A 276 -10.43 -2.90 23.04
C ALA A 276 -11.47 -1.85 22.57
N LEU A 277 -11.63 -1.65 21.26
CA LEU A 277 -12.65 -0.75 20.70
C LEU A 277 -14.09 -1.24 20.92
N ARG A 278 -14.34 -2.54 20.89
CA ARG A 278 -15.68 -3.14 21.20
C ARG A 278 -16.00 -3.14 22.69
N ILE A 279 -15.00 -3.16 23.56
CA ILE A 279 -15.15 -3.08 25.02
C ILE A 279 -15.40 -1.64 25.47
N SER A 280 -14.92 -0.64 24.70
CA SER A 280 -15.10 0.80 24.95
C SER A 280 -16.56 1.29 24.87
N GLU A 281 -17.46 0.57 24.17
CA GLU A 281 -18.90 0.89 24.18
C GLU A 281 -19.59 0.54 25.52
N LYS A 282 -18.91 -0.12 26.47
CA LYS A 282 -19.43 -0.48 27.79
C LYS A 282 -18.52 0.03 28.93
N GLY A 283 -18.34 1.35 29.02
CA GLY A 283 -17.90 1.98 30.28
C GLY A 283 -16.47 1.70 30.73
N LEU A 284 -15.44 2.05 29.90
CA LEU A 284 -14.04 2.12 30.31
C LEU A 284 -13.57 3.56 30.57
N PRO A 285 -12.49 3.74 31.37
CA PRO A 285 -11.93 5.05 31.66
C PRO A 285 -11.55 5.75 30.35
N THR A 286 -11.79 7.05 30.27
CA THR A 286 -11.48 7.92 29.13
C THR A 286 -10.06 7.65 28.62
N MET A 287 -9.93 7.03 27.44
CA MET A 287 -8.62 6.90 26.80
C MET A 287 -8.05 8.30 26.59
N LYS A 288 -6.81 8.50 27.01
CA LYS A 288 -6.11 9.77 26.83
C LYS A 288 -6.01 10.09 25.35
N THR A 289 -6.72 11.11 24.89
CA THR A 289 -6.62 11.62 23.52
C THR A 289 -5.20 12.14 23.28
N ARG A 290 -4.60 11.81 22.14
CA ARG A 290 -3.25 12.28 21.77
C ARG A 290 -3.38 13.41 20.77
N LYS A 291 -2.67 14.52 21.01
CA LYS A 291 -2.66 15.63 20.05
C LYS A 291 -1.79 15.27 18.85
N LEU A 292 -2.36 15.40 17.65
CA LEU A 292 -1.67 15.23 16.38
C LEU A 292 -1.55 16.59 15.67
N VAL A 293 -0.31 17.03 15.47
CA VAL A 293 0.02 18.30 14.82
C VAL A 293 0.67 18.00 13.46
N LEU A 294 0.03 18.38 12.37
CA LEU A 294 0.59 18.24 11.02
C LEU A 294 1.10 19.60 10.53
N VAL A 295 2.33 19.60 10.00
CA VAL A 295 3.01 20.79 9.49
C VAL A 295 3.41 20.58 8.04
N GLY A 296 2.59 21.12 7.14
CA GLY A 296 2.80 21.13 5.69
C GLY A 296 3.61 22.31 5.20
N GLY A 297 3.75 22.41 3.89
CA GLY A 297 4.49 23.45 3.20
C GLY A 297 5.60 22.91 2.30
N PHE A 298 5.97 23.67 1.30
CA PHE A 298 6.86 23.22 0.25
C PHE A 298 8.29 22.90 0.73
N LEU A 299 9.08 22.29 -0.12
CA LEU A 299 10.47 21.95 0.13
C LEU A 299 11.28 23.22 0.52
N GLY A 300 12.06 23.11 1.59
CA GLY A 300 12.93 24.19 2.05
C GLY A 300 12.26 25.30 2.86
N THR A 301 10.96 25.28 3.11
CA THR A 301 10.24 26.32 3.87
C THR A 301 10.53 26.32 5.38
N GLY A 302 11.20 25.28 5.90
CA GLY A 302 11.64 25.23 7.29
C GLY A 302 10.78 24.37 8.22
N LYS A 303 9.98 23.42 7.69
CA LYS A 303 9.16 22.49 8.47
C LYS A 303 9.94 21.75 9.54
N THR A 304 11.00 21.04 9.16
CA THR A 304 11.88 20.29 10.06
C THR A 304 12.46 21.16 11.17
N THR A 305 12.84 22.41 10.84
CA THR A 305 13.36 23.39 11.82
C THR A 305 12.29 23.81 12.82
N LEU A 306 11.05 24.05 12.33
CA LEU A 306 9.92 24.35 13.22
C LEU A 306 9.61 23.18 14.13
N LEU A 307 9.53 21.96 13.59
CA LEU A 307 9.24 20.77 14.38
C LEU A 307 10.31 20.48 15.42
N TRP A 308 11.59 20.74 15.09
CA TRP A 308 12.69 20.68 16.06
C TRP A 308 12.48 21.64 17.23
N GLN A 309 12.22 22.91 16.94
CA GLN A 309 11.98 23.93 17.97
C GLN A 309 10.74 23.61 18.81
N ALA A 310 9.69 23.15 18.15
CA ALA A 310 8.45 22.73 18.80
C ALA A 310 8.67 21.55 19.74
N ALA A 311 9.33 20.50 19.28
CA ALA A 311 9.63 19.32 20.09
C ALA A 311 10.47 19.68 21.30
N GLN A 312 11.49 20.56 21.13
CA GLN A 312 12.32 21.03 22.21
C GLN A 312 11.52 21.83 23.27
N GLN A 313 10.69 22.79 22.83
CA GLN A 313 9.87 23.60 23.76
C GLN A 313 8.82 22.76 24.47
N LEU A 314 8.15 21.85 23.77
CA LEU A 314 7.15 20.94 24.34
C LEU A 314 7.78 19.98 25.37
N THR A 315 8.97 19.44 25.07
CA THR A 315 9.71 18.58 26.00
C THR A 315 10.12 19.36 27.26
N GLN A 316 10.55 20.62 27.11
CA GLN A 316 10.86 21.50 28.24
C GLN A 316 9.63 21.84 29.11
N GLN A 317 8.44 21.84 28.49
CA GLN A 317 7.16 21.99 29.18
C GLN A 317 6.68 20.71 29.87
N GLY A 318 7.41 19.61 29.74
CA GLY A 318 7.10 18.32 30.37
C GLY A 318 6.22 17.40 29.53
N HIS A 319 5.95 17.72 28.25
CA HIS A 319 5.23 16.84 27.34
C HIS A 319 6.14 15.76 26.77
N ARG A 320 5.61 14.56 26.65
CA ARG A 320 6.24 13.48 25.87
C ARG A 320 5.90 13.68 24.41
N VAL A 321 6.92 13.84 23.57
CA VAL A 321 6.79 14.17 22.15
C VAL A 321 7.33 13.02 21.31
N ALA A 322 6.58 12.63 20.28
CA ALA A 322 7.03 11.76 19.20
C ALA A 322 6.89 12.50 17.86
N LEU A 323 7.64 12.05 16.87
CA LEU A 323 7.63 12.66 15.53
C LEU A 323 7.33 11.60 14.46
N ILE A 324 6.70 12.03 13.37
CA ILE A 324 6.50 11.23 12.16
C ILE A 324 7.06 12.01 10.98
N THR A 325 8.03 11.43 10.28
CA THR A 325 8.61 11.97 9.05
C THR A 325 8.14 11.18 7.84
N ASN A 326 8.06 11.84 6.68
CA ASN A 326 7.55 11.21 5.47
C ASN A 326 8.31 11.62 4.23
N ASP A 327 8.62 10.64 3.36
CA ASP A 327 9.20 10.89 2.03
C ASP A 327 8.84 9.78 1.03
N GLN A 328 9.11 10.04 -0.24
CA GLN A 328 8.94 9.09 -1.36
C GLN A 328 9.95 7.93 -1.35
N ALA A 329 11.06 8.04 -0.61
CA ALA A 329 12.08 6.99 -0.50
C ALA A 329 12.63 6.91 0.93
N PRO A 330 13.12 5.75 1.39
CA PRO A 330 13.70 5.56 2.72
C PRO A 330 15.04 6.28 2.90
N GLY A 331 15.50 6.42 4.15
CA GLY A 331 16.80 7.03 4.48
C GLY A 331 16.72 8.55 4.54
N LEU A 332 15.88 9.07 5.43
CA LEU A 332 15.66 10.49 5.57
C LEU A 332 16.71 11.16 6.47
N VAL A 333 17.25 12.28 6.00
CA VAL A 333 18.06 13.20 6.83
C VAL A 333 17.25 13.68 8.03
N ASP A 334 15.97 14.02 7.85
CA ASP A 334 15.10 14.54 8.91
C ASP A 334 14.87 13.51 10.03
N THR A 335 14.61 12.25 9.69
CA THR A 335 14.50 11.15 10.66
C THR A 335 15.79 11.04 11.49
N GLY A 336 16.95 11.01 10.82
CA GLY A 336 18.24 10.91 11.50
C GLY A 336 18.52 12.09 12.43
N VAL A 337 18.18 13.30 12.01
CA VAL A 337 18.36 14.52 12.82
C VAL A 337 17.53 14.45 14.12
N PHE A 338 16.27 14.02 14.05
CA PHE A 338 15.43 13.91 15.24
C PHE A 338 15.84 12.76 16.17
N GLN A 339 16.25 11.61 15.60
CA GLN A 339 16.75 10.48 16.38
C GLN A 339 18.04 10.82 17.14
N GLN A 340 18.97 11.57 16.51
CA GLN A 340 20.19 12.04 17.17
C GLN A 340 19.90 12.97 18.35
N ALA A 341 18.78 13.66 18.34
CA ALA A 341 18.32 14.49 19.47
C ALA A 341 17.63 13.69 20.59
N GLY A 342 17.43 12.38 20.42
CA GLY A 342 16.86 11.49 21.43
C GLY A 342 15.33 11.40 21.40
N TRP A 343 14.65 11.92 20.37
CA TRP A 343 13.20 11.74 20.23
C TRP A 343 12.85 10.40 19.57
N THR A 344 11.67 9.87 19.93
CA THR A 344 11.09 8.72 19.24
C THR A 344 10.50 9.17 17.90
N VAL A 345 10.96 8.56 16.80
CA VAL A 345 10.60 8.96 15.44
C VAL A 345 10.10 7.75 14.66
N GLY A 346 8.93 7.90 14.05
CA GLY A 346 8.43 6.99 13.02
C GLY A 346 8.71 7.55 11.62
N GLU A 347 9.14 6.71 10.69
CA GLU A 347 9.38 7.08 9.30
C GLU A 347 8.37 6.39 8.39
N ILE A 348 7.76 7.16 7.46
CA ILE A 348 6.90 6.62 6.41
C ILE A 348 7.59 6.88 5.08
N ALA A 349 7.91 5.82 4.36
CA ALA A 349 8.61 5.88 3.08
C ALA A 349 7.78 5.26 1.95
N GLY A 350 8.09 5.66 0.71
CA GLY A 350 7.47 5.10 -0.50
C GLY A 350 6.11 5.68 -0.85
N GLY A 351 5.79 6.87 -0.37
CA GLY A 351 4.58 7.63 -0.70
C GLY A 351 4.25 8.68 0.33
N CYS A 352 3.42 9.65 -0.03
CA CYS A 352 2.96 10.71 0.87
C CYS A 352 1.88 10.22 1.85
N PHE A 353 1.61 10.98 2.91
CA PHE A 353 0.59 10.64 3.91
C PHE A 353 -0.79 10.37 3.30
N CYS A 354 -1.17 11.07 2.23
CA CYS A 354 -2.45 10.87 1.54
C CYS A 354 -2.56 9.49 0.88
N CYS A 355 -1.47 9.00 0.27
CA CYS A 355 -1.42 7.68 -0.36
C CYS A 355 -1.13 6.54 0.63
N LYS A 356 -0.57 6.89 1.80
CA LYS A 356 -0.13 6.00 2.87
C LYS A 356 -0.85 6.27 4.19
N PHE A 357 -2.17 6.54 4.11
CA PHE A 357 -2.96 6.91 5.29
C PHE A 357 -2.95 5.80 6.37
N ASP A 358 -3.08 4.54 5.98
CA ASP A 358 -3.06 3.42 6.92
C ASP A 358 -1.66 3.24 7.56
N ASP A 359 -0.59 3.49 6.79
CA ASP A 359 0.78 3.49 7.33
C ASP A 359 0.97 4.64 8.33
N LEU A 360 0.37 5.81 8.08
CA LEU A 360 0.40 6.94 9.02
C LEU A 360 -0.30 6.59 10.33
N VAL A 361 -1.48 5.99 10.27
CA VAL A 361 -2.23 5.55 11.46
C VAL A 361 -1.47 4.44 12.18
N GLY A 362 -0.91 3.47 11.47
CA GLY A 362 -0.11 2.38 12.01
C GLY A 362 1.15 2.91 12.73
N THR A 363 1.87 3.84 12.11
CA THR A 363 3.06 4.47 12.70
C THR A 363 2.71 5.28 13.95
N ALA A 364 1.62 6.05 13.92
CA ALA A 364 1.16 6.79 15.09
C ALA A 364 0.81 5.86 16.24
N ASN A 365 0.19 4.71 15.99
CA ASN A 365 -0.11 3.70 16.99
C ASN A 365 1.16 3.06 17.58
N ALA A 366 2.11 2.69 16.73
CA ALA A 366 3.39 2.14 17.19
C ALA A 366 4.16 3.13 18.09
N LEU A 367 4.10 4.43 17.77
CA LEU A 367 4.68 5.46 18.63
C LEU A 367 3.95 5.60 19.96
N ILE A 368 2.63 5.46 19.97
CA ILE A 368 1.82 5.46 21.21
C ILE A 368 2.21 4.29 22.10
N GLU A 369 2.38 3.10 21.55
CA GLU A 369 2.81 1.91 22.29
C GLU A 369 4.25 2.04 22.82
N ALA A 370 5.16 2.55 21.99
CA ALA A 370 6.58 2.62 22.33
C ALA A 370 6.93 3.73 23.32
N ALA A 371 6.28 4.90 23.25
CA ALA A 371 6.67 6.11 23.99
C ALA A 371 5.53 6.79 24.73
N ASP A 372 4.28 6.34 24.58
CA ASP A 372 3.05 6.94 25.13
C ASP A 372 3.07 8.50 25.04
N PRO A 373 3.26 9.08 23.84
CA PRO A 373 3.43 10.52 23.69
C PRO A 373 2.13 11.27 24.03
N ASP A 374 2.28 12.49 24.51
CA ASP A 374 1.17 13.42 24.69
C ASP A 374 0.85 14.12 23.37
N ILE A 375 1.89 14.36 22.57
CA ILE A 375 1.82 15.09 21.30
C ILE A 375 2.65 14.34 20.24
N ILE A 376 2.05 14.16 19.07
CA ILE A 376 2.72 13.63 17.87
C ILE A 376 2.83 14.76 16.86
N LEU A 377 4.04 15.03 16.39
CA LEU A 377 4.34 16.04 15.38
C LEU A 377 4.59 15.34 14.06
N GLY A 378 3.83 15.65 13.00
CA GLY A 378 3.93 15.02 11.70
C GLY A 378 4.42 15.97 10.61
N GLU A 379 5.45 15.55 9.85
CA GLU A 379 5.96 16.25 8.67
C GLU A 379 5.59 15.47 7.41
N PRO A 380 4.56 15.89 6.64
CA PRO A 380 4.29 15.32 5.33
C PRO A 380 5.37 15.68 4.31
N VAL A 381 5.41 14.96 3.21
CA VAL A 381 6.30 15.26 2.07
C VAL A 381 6.11 16.71 1.62
N GLY A 382 7.21 17.41 1.33
CA GLY A 382 7.16 18.83 1.02
C GLY A 382 6.38 19.21 -0.24
N SER A 383 6.15 18.28 -1.15
CA SER A 383 5.27 18.46 -2.32
C SER A 383 3.81 18.08 -2.06
N CYS A 384 3.51 17.41 -0.92
CA CYS A 384 2.17 16.91 -0.64
C CYS A 384 1.16 18.05 -0.50
N THR A 385 0.03 17.92 -1.19
CA THR A 385 -1.15 18.79 -1.09
C THR A 385 -2.42 17.94 -1.00
N ASP A 386 -3.59 18.58 -0.77
CA ASP A 386 -4.88 17.91 -0.52
C ASP A 386 -4.92 17.13 0.82
N LEU A 387 -4.06 17.51 1.77
CA LEU A 387 -3.97 16.86 3.09
C LEU A 387 -5.23 17.08 3.94
N SER A 388 -5.92 18.20 3.76
CA SER A 388 -7.20 18.42 4.43
C SER A 388 -8.21 17.35 4.03
N ALA A 389 -8.43 17.12 2.74
CA ALA A 389 -9.39 16.15 2.24
C ALA A 389 -8.97 14.70 2.47
N THR A 390 -7.67 14.41 2.41
CA THR A 390 -7.14 13.04 2.31
C THR A 390 -6.57 12.50 3.63
N VAL A 391 -6.28 13.38 4.59
CA VAL A 391 -5.73 13.01 5.90
C VAL A 391 -6.62 13.53 7.03
N LEU A 392 -6.88 14.85 7.11
CA LEU A 392 -7.59 15.41 8.27
C LEU A 392 -9.04 14.96 8.34
N GLN A 393 -9.80 15.02 7.22
CA GLN A 393 -11.18 14.54 7.24
C GLN A 393 -11.30 13.05 7.57
N PRO A 394 -10.47 12.14 6.98
CA PRO A 394 -10.43 10.73 7.41
C PRO A 394 -10.11 10.52 8.89
N PHE A 395 -9.20 11.31 9.48
CA PHE A 395 -8.93 11.25 10.92
C PHE A 395 -10.15 11.66 11.75
N LYS A 396 -10.86 12.73 11.37
CA LYS A 396 -12.07 13.19 12.06
C LYS A 396 -13.18 12.15 12.02
N ASP A 397 -13.42 11.55 10.85
CA ASP A 397 -14.49 10.58 10.64
C ASP A 397 -14.18 9.20 11.25
N LYS A 398 -12.99 8.66 10.96
CA LYS A 398 -12.66 7.26 11.29
C LYS A 398 -12.00 7.08 12.64
N LEU A 399 -11.34 8.12 13.18
CA LEU A 399 -10.51 8.05 14.38
C LEU A 399 -10.94 9.08 15.43
N ALA A 400 -12.19 9.52 15.37
CA ALA A 400 -12.78 10.43 16.35
C ALA A 400 -12.56 9.91 17.79
N GLY A 401 -12.08 10.79 18.66
CA GLY A 401 -11.83 10.47 20.08
C GLY A 401 -10.50 9.76 20.39
N ARG A 402 -9.75 9.31 19.37
CA ARG A 402 -8.38 8.77 19.54
C ARG A 402 -7.33 9.86 19.42
N PHE A 403 -7.49 10.74 18.45
CA PHE A 403 -6.60 11.85 18.20
C PHE A 403 -7.36 13.17 18.35
N ASP A 404 -6.72 14.12 19.01
CA ASP A 404 -7.10 15.52 19.04
C ASP A 404 -6.26 16.22 17.97
N LEU A 405 -6.89 16.55 16.82
CA LEU A 405 -6.18 17.17 15.72
C LEU A 405 -5.94 18.64 16.00
N ALA A 406 -4.73 19.10 15.73
CA ALA A 406 -4.39 20.51 15.75
C ALA A 406 -4.73 21.17 14.39
N PRO A 407 -4.98 22.50 14.35
CA PRO A 407 -5.14 23.24 13.12
C PRO A 407 -3.99 22.99 12.14
N PHE A 408 -4.31 22.67 10.88
CA PHE A 408 -3.32 22.36 9.87
C PHE A 408 -2.48 23.57 9.53
N THR A 409 -1.19 23.46 9.78
CA THR A 409 -0.23 24.54 9.57
C THR A 409 0.53 24.35 8.26
N VAL A 410 0.57 25.36 7.41
CA VAL A 410 1.38 25.40 6.21
C VAL A 410 2.43 26.49 6.29
N LEU A 411 3.71 26.08 6.17
CA LEU A 411 4.84 27.01 6.12
C LEU A 411 5.12 27.46 4.70
N ILE A 412 5.36 28.75 4.56
CA ILE A 412 5.91 29.34 3.34
C ILE A 412 7.03 30.33 3.70
N ASP A 413 8.05 30.41 2.87
CA ASP A 413 9.11 31.43 3.00
C ASP A 413 8.92 32.57 1.97
N PRO A 414 9.59 33.72 2.17
CA PRO A 414 9.41 34.89 1.31
C PRO A 414 9.69 34.63 -0.17
N ASN A 415 10.66 33.78 -0.51
CA ASN A 415 11.00 33.50 -1.89
C ASN A 415 9.94 32.61 -2.53
N ARG A 416 9.57 31.52 -1.86
CA ARG A 416 8.50 30.62 -2.33
C ARG A 416 7.14 31.33 -2.41
N LEU A 417 6.89 32.30 -1.53
CA LEU A 417 5.68 33.12 -1.61
C LEU A 417 5.68 34.01 -2.87
N ARG A 418 6.81 34.66 -3.18
CA ARG A 418 6.95 35.43 -4.43
C ARG A 418 6.72 34.52 -5.64
N ASP A 419 7.35 33.33 -5.67
CA ASP A 419 7.16 32.34 -6.73
C ASP A 419 5.70 31.93 -6.90
N ALA A 420 4.98 31.70 -5.79
CA ALA A 420 3.57 31.30 -5.80
C ALA A 420 2.64 32.43 -6.29
N MET A 421 2.98 33.68 -6.01
CA MET A 421 2.22 34.86 -6.40
C MET A 421 2.54 35.37 -7.81
N ASP A 422 3.75 35.10 -8.32
CA ASP A 422 4.18 35.53 -9.65
C ASP A 422 3.65 34.61 -10.73
N GLN A 423 2.71 35.14 -11.53
CA GLN A 423 2.11 34.43 -12.66
C GLN A 423 2.87 34.66 -13.99
N SER A 424 4.01 35.35 -13.97
CA SER A 424 4.76 35.63 -15.18
C SER A 424 5.38 34.36 -15.79
N LEU A 425 5.55 34.38 -17.11
CA LEU A 425 6.24 33.32 -17.85
C LEU A 425 7.76 33.31 -17.61
N LEU A 426 8.29 34.35 -16.98
CA LEU A 426 9.72 34.50 -16.65
C LEU A 426 10.08 33.92 -15.28
N ASN A 427 9.10 33.44 -14.53
CA ASN A 427 9.36 32.76 -13.25
C ASN A 427 10.13 31.46 -13.49
N PRO A 428 11.30 31.25 -12.83
CA PRO A 428 12.11 30.06 -13.03
C PRO A 428 11.44 28.78 -12.55
N LEU A 429 10.44 28.89 -11.65
CA LEU A 429 9.73 27.74 -11.12
C LEU A 429 8.59 27.31 -12.07
N HIS A 430 8.55 26.02 -12.40
CA HIS A 430 7.55 25.48 -13.32
C HIS A 430 6.10 25.77 -12.83
N SER A 431 5.17 25.98 -13.77
CA SER A 431 3.78 26.33 -13.46
C SER A 431 3.06 25.31 -12.57
N SER A 432 3.31 24.02 -12.81
CA SER A 432 2.74 22.94 -12.01
C SER A 432 3.31 22.88 -10.58
N VAL A 433 4.55 23.28 -10.37
CA VAL A 433 5.13 23.42 -9.02
C VAL A 433 4.50 24.61 -8.28
N ARG A 434 4.28 25.74 -8.98
CA ARG A 434 3.54 26.91 -8.42
C ARG A 434 2.10 26.56 -8.06
N TYR A 435 1.48 25.69 -8.86
CA TYR A 435 0.15 25.14 -8.56
C TYR A 435 0.14 24.40 -7.20
N ILE A 436 1.12 23.52 -6.95
CA ILE A 436 1.27 22.81 -5.65
C ILE A 436 1.38 23.81 -4.50
N LEU A 437 2.29 24.78 -4.60
CA LEU A 437 2.48 25.82 -3.59
C LEU A 437 1.16 26.53 -3.23
N ARG A 438 0.40 26.91 -4.24
CA ARG A 438 -0.88 27.60 -4.06
C ARG A 438 -1.91 26.70 -3.39
N LYS A 439 -2.02 25.44 -3.81
CA LYS A 439 -2.97 24.46 -3.22
C LYS A 439 -2.68 24.17 -1.77
N GLN A 440 -1.39 24.12 -1.38
CA GLN A 440 -1.00 23.98 0.02
C GLN A 440 -1.49 25.16 0.87
N LEU A 441 -1.42 26.39 0.35
CA LEU A 441 -1.93 27.57 1.06
C LEU A 441 -3.46 27.61 1.13
N GLU A 442 -4.16 27.13 0.11
CA GLU A 442 -5.63 27.08 0.05
C GLU A 442 -6.24 26.15 1.12
N GLU A 443 -5.55 25.08 1.50
CA GLU A 443 -6.04 24.10 2.48
C GLU A 443 -5.62 24.37 3.93
N ALA A 444 -4.80 25.41 4.18
CA ALA A 444 -4.23 25.70 5.48
C ALA A 444 -5.27 26.33 6.45
N ASP A 445 -5.31 25.86 7.69
CA ASP A 445 -5.97 26.55 8.80
C ASP A 445 -5.09 27.68 9.35
N ILE A 446 -3.76 27.47 9.34
CA ILE A 446 -2.75 28.45 9.73
C ILE A 446 -1.69 28.55 8.64
N ILE A 447 -1.48 29.74 8.10
CA ILE A 447 -0.34 30.03 7.23
C ILE A 447 0.76 30.68 8.07
N VAL A 448 1.97 30.11 8.02
CA VAL A 448 3.15 30.66 8.70
C VAL A 448 4.13 31.19 7.65
N LEU A 449 4.27 32.51 7.60
CA LEU A 449 5.34 33.15 6.83
C LEU A 449 6.64 33.05 7.65
N ASN A 450 7.46 32.06 7.30
CA ASN A 450 8.70 31.74 7.98
C ASN A 450 9.90 32.49 7.37
N LYS A 451 11.08 32.41 7.98
CA LYS A 451 12.32 33.10 7.59
C LYS A 451 12.19 34.62 7.54
N ALA A 452 11.42 35.18 8.46
CA ALA A 452 11.24 36.64 8.58
C ALA A 452 12.57 37.39 8.79
N ASP A 453 13.60 36.71 9.31
CA ASP A 453 14.96 37.21 9.50
C ASP A 453 15.73 37.48 8.20
N GLN A 454 15.28 36.97 7.06
CA GLN A 454 16.00 37.04 5.79
C GLN A 454 15.61 38.24 4.91
N ILE A 455 14.59 38.99 5.28
CA ILE A 455 14.08 40.13 4.48
C ILE A 455 13.83 41.37 5.34
N SER A 456 13.74 42.53 4.67
CA SER A 456 13.41 43.78 5.35
C SER A 456 12.00 43.76 5.92
N ALA A 457 11.76 44.52 7.00
CA ALA A 457 10.43 44.63 7.61
C ALA A 457 9.38 45.16 6.62
N SER A 458 9.77 46.06 5.70
CA SER A 458 8.86 46.63 4.68
C SER A 458 8.46 45.60 3.63
N ASP A 459 9.39 44.75 3.18
CA ASP A 459 9.08 43.69 2.21
C ASP A 459 8.28 42.56 2.86
N PHE A 460 8.59 42.26 4.13
CA PHE A 460 7.81 41.32 4.91
C PHE A 460 6.34 41.75 5.01
N GLN A 461 6.11 43.03 5.33
CA GLN A 461 4.75 43.58 5.42
C GLN A 461 3.99 43.48 4.10
N LYS A 462 4.62 43.80 2.95
CA LYS A 462 4.01 43.63 1.64
C LYS A 462 3.56 42.21 1.34
N LEU A 463 4.42 41.23 1.66
CA LEU A 463 4.10 39.80 1.47
C LEU A 463 2.95 39.37 2.39
N GLN A 464 2.97 39.86 3.63
CA GLN A 464 1.91 39.57 4.59
C GLN A 464 0.56 40.14 4.15
N ASP A 465 0.54 41.37 3.62
CA ASP A 465 -0.69 41.98 3.11
C ASP A 465 -1.18 41.25 1.84
N GLY A 466 -0.27 40.81 0.98
CA GLY A 466 -0.60 39.97 -0.16
C GLY A 466 -1.28 38.64 0.23
N LEU A 467 -0.76 37.97 1.26
CA LEU A 467 -1.37 36.75 1.81
C LEU A 467 -2.77 37.02 2.40
N ARG A 468 -2.92 38.09 3.20
CA ARG A 468 -4.22 38.49 3.77
C ARG A 468 -5.28 38.72 2.71
N ASN A 469 -4.90 39.35 1.58
CA ASN A 469 -5.81 39.62 0.47
C ASN A 469 -6.21 38.34 -0.27
N GLN A 470 -5.31 37.37 -0.42
CA GLN A 470 -5.59 36.12 -1.13
C GLN A 470 -6.28 35.07 -0.25
N PHE A 471 -6.01 35.04 1.05
CA PHE A 471 -6.54 34.06 2.01
C PHE A 471 -7.18 34.77 3.23
N PRO A 472 -8.28 35.52 3.04
CA PRO A 472 -8.83 36.43 4.07
C PRO A 472 -9.39 35.73 5.31
N GLY A 473 -9.68 34.43 5.24
CA GLY A 473 -10.21 33.65 6.37
C GLY A 473 -9.15 32.86 7.15
N THR A 474 -7.91 32.82 6.67
CA THR A 474 -6.86 31.98 7.24
C THR A 474 -6.03 32.74 8.27
N LEU A 475 -5.72 32.11 9.42
CA LEU A 475 -4.86 32.69 10.43
C LEU A 475 -3.43 32.81 9.88
N LEU A 476 -2.90 34.04 9.88
CA LEU A 476 -1.54 34.32 9.39
C LEU A 476 -0.61 34.64 10.56
N LEU A 477 0.47 33.88 10.69
CA LEU A 477 1.54 34.08 11.66
C LEU A 477 2.86 34.40 10.97
N SER A 478 3.73 35.15 11.63
CA SER A 478 5.10 35.39 11.22
C SER A 478 6.10 34.66 12.10
N MET A 479 7.20 34.18 11.52
CA MET A 479 8.12 33.33 12.25
C MET A 479 9.56 33.44 11.71
N SER A 480 10.52 33.25 12.60
CA SER A 480 11.86 32.77 12.26
C SER A 480 12.11 31.47 13.04
N ALA A 481 11.79 30.34 12.45
CA ALA A 481 11.94 29.04 13.09
C ALA A 481 13.41 28.75 13.47
N LEU A 482 14.37 29.27 12.69
CA LEU A 482 15.81 29.13 12.97
C LEU A 482 16.19 29.76 14.33
N HIS A 483 15.63 30.92 14.63
CA HIS A 483 15.90 31.68 15.85
C HIS A 483 14.85 31.49 16.95
N GLY A 484 13.86 30.60 16.72
CA GLY A 484 12.78 30.31 17.68
C GLY A 484 11.72 31.42 17.83
N GLN A 485 11.83 32.51 17.02
CA GLN A 485 10.88 33.63 17.08
C GLN A 485 9.53 33.22 16.50
N GLY A 486 8.44 33.51 17.23
CA GLY A 486 7.08 33.17 16.81
C GLY A 486 6.66 31.73 17.09
N VAL A 487 7.59 30.83 17.44
CA VAL A 487 7.29 29.40 17.70
C VAL A 487 6.37 29.21 18.89
N SER A 488 6.58 29.93 20.00
CA SER A 488 5.74 29.81 21.20
C SER A 488 4.31 30.31 20.96
N GLU A 489 4.12 31.33 20.11
CA GLU A 489 2.79 31.80 19.73
C GLU A 489 2.07 30.76 18.86
N TRP A 490 2.76 30.22 17.87
CA TRP A 490 2.25 29.13 17.05
C TRP A 490 1.87 27.91 17.90
N LEU A 491 2.72 27.49 18.84
CA LEU A 491 2.43 26.39 19.77
C LEU A 491 1.16 26.62 20.56
N LYS A 492 0.91 27.85 21.05
CA LYS A 492 -0.35 28.17 21.72
C LYS A 492 -1.55 27.95 20.81
N ARG A 493 -1.46 28.36 19.53
CA ARG A 493 -2.55 28.23 18.55
C ARG A 493 -2.85 26.76 18.24
N VAL A 494 -1.82 25.94 18.00
CA VAL A 494 -2.01 24.51 17.70
C VAL A 494 -2.44 23.68 18.91
N GLN A 495 -2.12 24.13 20.13
CA GLN A 495 -2.59 23.47 21.35
C GLN A 495 -4.04 23.82 21.73
N GLN A 496 -4.51 25.02 21.41
CA GLN A 496 -5.79 25.56 21.84
C GLN A 496 -6.82 25.69 20.72
N GLY A 497 -6.41 25.50 19.46
CA GLY A 497 -7.29 25.73 18.31
C GLY A 497 -8.25 24.56 18.05
N ASP A 498 -9.54 24.87 17.90
CA ASP A 498 -10.60 23.90 17.64
C ASP A 498 -10.96 23.78 16.14
N ALA A 499 -10.54 24.77 15.31
CA ALA A 499 -10.85 24.80 13.87
C ALA A 499 -9.78 24.03 13.09
N VAL A 500 -10.09 22.81 12.67
CA VAL A 500 -9.15 21.91 11.98
C VAL A 500 -9.71 21.52 10.62
N GLY A 501 -8.90 21.65 9.55
CA GLY A 501 -9.26 21.22 8.21
C GLY A 501 -10.58 21.84 7.76
N GLN A 502 -10.71 23.16 7.91
CA GLN A 502 -11.94 23.90 7.57
C GLN A 502 -12.10 24.10 6.06
N THR A 503 -11.02 23.95 5.31
CA THR A 503 -11.00 24.14 3.86
C THR A 503 -10.49 22.90 3.17
N ILE A 504 -11.19 22.48 2.12
CA ILE A 504 -10.76 21.44 1.19
C ILE A 504 -10.42 22.13 -0.13
N ALA A 505 -9.17 21.98 -0.58
CA ALA A 505 -8.75 22.51 -1.86
C ALA A 505 -9.31 21.66 -3.02
N GLU A 506 -9.68 22.31 -4.11
CA GLU A 506 -10.00 21.60 -5.35
C GLU A 506 -8.70 21.31 -6.11
N VAL A 507 -8.28 20.03 -6.14
CA VAL A 507 -6.99 19.62 -6.68
C VAL A 507 -7.18 18.84 -7.97
N ASP A 508 -6.51 19.32 -9.05
CA ASP A 508 -6.28 18.55 -10.27
C ASP A 508 -5.03 17.68 -10.10
N TYR A 509 -5.25 16.38 -9.99
CA TYR A 509 -4.19 15.40 -9.74
C TYR A 509 -3.23 15.21 -10.91
N ASP A 510 -3.59 15.56 -12.12
CA ASP A 510 -2.70 15.47 -13.28
C ASP A 510 -1.70 16.63 -13.26
N THR A 511 -2.15 17.85 -13.00
CA THR A 511 -1.28 19.03 -12.77
C THR A 511 -0.42 18.84 -11.52
N TYR A 512 -0.96 18.20 -10.46
CA TYR A 512 -0.21 17.88 -9.25
C TYR A 512 0.91 16.88 -9.54
N ALA A 513 0.61 15.78 -10.24
CA ALA A 513 1.59 14.76 -10.63
C ALA A 513 2.71 15.35 -11.51
N GLU A 514 2.36 16.22 -12.47
CA GLU A 514 3.34 16.95 -13.28
C GLU A 514 4.28 17.77 -12.41
N GLY A 515 3.75 18.51 -11.42
CA GLY A 515 4.55 19.33 -10.52
C GLY A 515 5.51 18.54 -9.63
N GLU A 516 5.15 17.35 -9.21
CA GLU A 516 6.05 16.44 -8.51
C GLU A 516 7.10 15.83 -9.45
N ALA A 517 6.71 15.46 -10.67
CA ALA A 517 7.59 14.81 -11.64
C ALA A 517 8.65 15.73 -12.26
N VAL A 518 8.43 17.05 -12.23
CA VAL A 518 9.42 18.06 -12.66
C VAL A 518 10.71 17.98 -11.82
N LEU A 519 10.61 17.57 -10.56
CA LEU A 519 11.74 17.43 -9.67
C LEU A 519 12.32 16.00 -9.74
N GLY A 520 13.59 15.88 -9.99
CA GLY A 520 14.35 14.67 -9.72
C GLY A 520 14.56 14.51 -8.22
N TRP A 521 14.21 13.36 -7.68
CA TRP A 521 14.36 12.99 -6.27
C TRP A 521 15.50 12.01 -6.12
N LEU A 522 16.42 12.29 -5.18
CA LEU A 522 17.50 11.37 -4.86
C LEU A 522 17.70 11.27 -3.36
N ASN A 523 17.81 10.04 -2.89
CA ASN A 523 18.29 9.71 -1.55
C ASN A 523 19.52 8.82 -1.67
N ALA A 524 20.57 9.12 -0.91
CA ALA A 524 21.81 8.35 -0.90
C ALA A 524 22.34 8.16 0.51
N THR A 525 22.96 7.02 0.74
CA THR A 525 23.73 6.71 1.95
C THR A 525 25.11 6.22 1.53
N ALA A 526 26.14 6.77 2.16
CA ALA A 526 27.51 6.39 1.90
C ALA A 526 28.33 6.33 3.20
N SER A 527 29.33 5.46 3.22
CA SER A 527 30.35 5.43 4.26
C SER A 527 31.63 6.08 3.73
N LEU A 528 32.16 7.02 4.48
CA LEU A 528 33.34 7.79 4.18
C LEU A 528 34.46 7.40 5.15
N PHE A 529 35.57 6.90 4.64
CA PHE A 529 36.70 6.44 5.43
C PHE A 529 37.89 7.37 5.16
N PRO A 530 38.16 8.38 6.01
CA PRO A 530 39.26 9.31 5.82
C PRO A 530 40.60 8.63 6.07
N LYS A 531 41.63 9.08 5.35
CA LYS A 531 43.05 8.66 5.54
C LYS A 531 43.79 9.59 6.50
N GLU A 532 43.27 10.77 6.75
CA GLU A 532 43.77 11.81 7.61
C GLU A 532 42.64 12.57 8.28
N ALA A 533 42.93 13.37 9.29
CA ALA A 533 41.92 14.16 9.98
C ALA A 533 41.31 15.23 9.06
N ILE A 534 39.98 15.28 9.01
CA ILE A 534 39.19 16.15 8.13
C ILE A 534 38.31 17.07 8.95
N ASP A 535 38.17 18.32 8.53
CA ASP A 535 37.08 19.20 8.92
C ASP A 535 35.83 18.82 8.09
N TRP A 536 34.97 18.01 8.69
CA TRP A 536 33.78 17.51 8.03
C TRP A 536 32.72 18.60 7.80
N GLY A 537 32.79 19.70 8.56
CA GLY A 537 31.93 20.87 8.32
C GLY A 537 32.33 21.59 7.04
N ALA A 538 33.63 21.88 6.87
CA ALA A 538 34.17 22.49 5.66
C ALA A 538 33.94 21.58 4.43
N TRP A 539 34.19 20.27 4.58
CA TRP A 539 33.97 19.30 3.51
C TRP A 539 32.50 19.27 3.08
N GLY A 540 31.55 19.22 4.03
CA GLY A 540 30.13 19.17 3.72
C GLY A 540 29.60 20.44 3.04
N LEU A 541 30.09 21.62 3.45
CA LEU A 541 29.77 22.87 2.78
C LEU A 541 30.35 22.89 1.35
N GLY A 542 31.62 22.49 1.17
CA GLY A 542 32.25 22.37 -0.14
C GLY A 542 31.50 21.46 -1.09
N PHE A 543 31.03 20.32 -0.59
CA PHE A 543 30.22 19.37 -1.34
C PHE A 543 28.91 20.00 -1.82
N LEU A 544 28.13 20.65 -0.93
CA LEU A 544 26.88 21.32 -1.30
C LEU A 544 27.06 22.48 -2.26
N GLU A 545 28.07 23.33 -2.02
CA GLU A 545 28.37 24.48 -2.87
C GLU A 545 28.91 24.06 -4.25
N GLY A 546 29.68 22.98 -4.30
CA GLY A 546 30.13 22.39 -5.56
C GLY A 546 28.96 21.85 -6.40
N LEU A 547 28.03 21.14 -5.79
CA LEU A 547 26.79 20.72 -6.46
C LEU A 547 25.99 21.93 -6.92
N GLN A 548 25.85 22.97 -6.09
CA GLN A 548 25.13 24.19 -6.45
C GLN A 548 25.74 24.84 -7.73
N ARG A 549 27.07 24.98 -7.80
CA ARG A 549 27.74 25.46 -9.00
C ARG A 549 27.50 24.58 -10.22
N SER A 550 27.58 23.27 -10.05
CA SER A 550 27.32 22.29 -11.13
C SER A 550 25.91 22.39 -11.69
N PHE A 551 24.90 22.52 -10.81
CA PHE A 551 23.49 22.63 -11.21
C PHE A 551 23.18 24.00 -11.82
N SER A 552 23.81 25.07 -11.34
CA SER A 552 23.67 26.42 -11.91
C SER A 552 24.15 26.49 -13.37
N VAL A 553 25.26 25.81 -13.71
CA VAL A 553 25.74 25.71 -15.11
C VAL A 553 24.73 25.02 -16.02
N LYS A 554 23.93 24.08 -15.48
CA LYS A 554 22.88 23.37 -16.21
C LYS A 554 21.53 24.08 -16.17
N SER A 555 21.43 25.26 -15.55
CA SER A 555 20.18 25.97 -15.29
C SER A 555 19.14 25.10 -14.54
N ALA A 556 19.61 24.16 -13.73
CA ALA A 556 18.76 23.26 -12.96
C ALA A 556 18.44 23.90 -11.59
N GLU A 557 17.14 24.15 -11.34
CA GLU A 557 16.71 24.80 -10.10
C GLU A 557 16.73 23.80 -8.93
N ILE A 558 17.37 24.22 -7.83
CA ILE A 558 17.44 23.44 -6.60
C ILE A 558 16.22 23.77 -5.76
N ALA A 559 15.34 22.79 -5.56
CA ALA A 559 14.27 22.92 -4.59
C ALA A 559 14.82 22.70 -3.16
N HIS A 560 15.74 21.73 -3.00
CA HIS A 560 16.28 21.42 -1.69
C HIS A 560 17.41 20.37 -1.78
N MET A 561 18.48 20.54 -1.02
CA MET A 561 19.50 19.53 -0.73
C MET A 561 19.75 19.50 0.78
N LYS A 562 19.76 18.31 1.38
CA LYS A 562 20.07 18.08 2.80
C LYS A 562 21.13 17.00 2.94
N MET A 563 21.98 17.15 3.94
CA MET A 563 22.88 16.10 4.37
C MET A 563 22.93 15.98 5.88
N LEU A 564 23.12 14.76 6.34
CA LEU A 564 23.46 14.41 7.72
C LEU A 564 24.70 13.54 7.68
N MET A 565 25.68 13.85 8.48
CA MET A 565 26.87 13.05 8.67
C MET A 565 26.98 12.62 10.12
N ILE A 566 27.22 11.34 10.35
CA ILE A 566 27.31 10.73 11.68
C ILE A 566 28.63 9.97 11.76
N SER A 567 29.46 10.31 12.75
CA SER A 567 30.71 9.59 13.01
C SER A 567 30.47 8.28 13.76
N ALA A 568 31.46 7.39 13.69
CA ALA A 568 31.44 6.16 14.49
C ALA A 568 31.35 6.41 16.00
N ASN A 569 31.73 7.60 16.47
CA ASN A 569 31.63 8.03 17.86
C ASN A 569 30.32 8.79 18.17
N ASN A 570 29.32 8.69 17.30
CA ASN A 570 28.00 9.31 17.42
C ASN A 570 28.00 10.86 17.44
N GLN A 571 29.10 11.50 17.02
CA GLN A 571 29.09 12.94 16.73
C GLN A 571 28.42 13.16 15.38
N SER A 572 27.66 14.24 15.23
CA SER A 572 26.93 14.50 14.01
C SER A 572 26.98 15.95 13.56
N LEU A 573 26.86 16.16 12.27
CA LEU A 573 26.61 17.46 11.67
C LEU A 573 25.58 17.33 10.56
N SER A 574 24.84 18.39 10.32
CA SER A 574 23.89 18.48 9.19
C SER A 574 24.09 19.76 8.42
N ALA A 575 23.91 19.69 7.09
CA ALA A 575 23.94 20.87 6.24
C ALA A 575 22.77 20.87 5.27
N ASN A 576 22.32 22.07 4.91
CA ASN A 576 21.14 22.28 4.06
C ASN A 576 21.40 23.39 3.04
N LEU A 577 20.87 23.19 1.82
CA LEU A 577 20.77 24.22 0.79
C LEU A 577 19.32 24.19 0.23
N THR A 578 18.61 25.31 0.32
CA THR A 578 17.15 25.36 0.07
C THR A 578 16.76 26.11 -1.20
N SER A 579 17.72 26.59 -1.99
CA SER A 579 17.48 27.20 -3.30
C SER A 579 18.78 27.35 -4.08
N SER A 580 18.71 27.53 -5.38
CA SER A 580 19.88 27.75 -6.26
C SER A 580 20.62 29.07 -5.95
N GLN A 581 19.94 30.05 -5.36
CA GLN A 581 20.53 31.35 -4.98
C GLN A 581 20.85 31.45 -3.47
N GLY A 582 20.50 30.39 -2.71
CA GLY A 582 20.69 30.36 -1.26
C GLY A 582 22.15 30.10 -0.87
N LYS A 583 22.47 30.33 0.40
CA LYS A 583 23.72 29.88 1.02
C LYS A 583 23.48 28.56 1.74
N ALA A 584 24.44 27.66 1.64
CA ALA A 584 24.43 26.45 2.45
C ALA A 584 24.55 26.81 3.94
N THR A 585 23.76 26.13 4.76
CA THR A 585 23.77 26.31 6.22
C THR A 585 24.29 25.04 6.88
N LEU A 586 25.13 25.19 7.91
CA LEU A 586 25.74 24.10 8.67
C LEU A 586 25.25 24.13 10.12
N ARG A 587 24.97 22.97 10.69
CA ARG A 587 24.68 22.77 12.10
C ARG A 587 25.52 21.61 12.64
N GLY A 588 26.18 21.82 13.75
CA GLY A 588 27.14 20.88 14.33
C GLY A 588 28.55 21.05 13.75
N GLN A 589 29.52 20.45 14.40
CA GLN A 589 30.91 20.51 14.00
C GLN A 589 31.58 19.18 14.34
N VAL A 590 32.24 18.55 13.39
CA VAL A 590 32.95 17.29 13.58
C VAL A 590 34.31 17.42 12.88
N TYR A 591 35.36 17.10 13.61
CA TYR A 591 36.75 17.08 13.12
C TYR A 591 37.39 15.76 13.50
N GLY A 592 38.14 15.15 12.61
CA GLY A 592 38.88 13.92 12.89
C GLY A 592 38.97 12.96 11.73
N ASP A 593 39.55 11.80 12.03
CA ASP A 593 39.82 10.70 11.11
C ASP A 593 38.85 9.49 11.30
N SER A 594 37.82 9.65 12.15
CA SER A 594 36.82 8.62 12.33
C SER A 594 35.94 8.45 11.09
N PRO A 595 35.60 7.21 10.70
CA PRO A 595 34.66 6.97 9.60
C PRO A 595 33.32 7.70 9.81
N MET A 596 32.79 8.24 8.72
CA MET A 596 31.52 8.97 8.71
C MET A 596 30.48 8.23 7.87
N THR A 597 29.26 8.16 8.36
CA THR A 597 28.09 7.81 7.55
C THR A 597 27.47 9.10 7.03
N LEU A 598 27.38 9.23 5.71
CA LEU A 598 26.67 10.31 5.03
C LEU A 598 25.28 9.83 4.63
N VAL A 599 24.25 10.56 5.04
CA VAL A 599 22.89 10.48 4.48
C VAL A 599 22.63 11.77 3.70
N PHE A 600 22.21 11.66 2.46
CA PHE A 600 22.05 12.79 1.55
C PHE A 600 20.71 12.71 0.79
N ASN A 601 19.96 13.78 0.81
CA ASN A 601 18.73 13.93 0.06
C ASN A 601 18.80 15.15 -0.86
N ALA A 602 18.41 15.00 -2.14
CA ALA A 602 18.37 16.07 -3.12
C ALA A 602 17.06 16.09 -3.89
N ARG A 603 16.52 17.29 -4.13
CA ARG A 603 15.34 17.57 -4.93
C ARG A 603 15.69 18.72 -5.88
N VAL A 604 15.87 18.39 -7.15
CA VAL A 604 16.41 19.31 -8.17
C VAL A 604 15.60 19.17 -9.44
N GLN A 605 15.36 20.27 -10.13
CA GLN A 605 14.62 20.28 -11.41
C GLN A 605 15.49 19.73 -12.53
N MET A 606 15.62 18.40 -12.56
CA MET A 606 16.33 17.66 -13.61
C MET A 606 15.91 16.18 -13.62
N PRO A 607 16.17 15.44 -14.71
CA PRO A 607 15.87 14.01 -14.78
C PRO A 607 16.60 13.20 -13.68
N PRO A 608 15.94 12.22 -13.03
CA PRO A 608 16.53 11.46 -11.92
C PRO A 608 17.87 10.81 -12.22
N LYS A 609 18.05 10.24 -13.44
CA LYS A 609 19.32 9.60 -13.85
C LYS A 609 20.46 10.60 -13.97
N GLU A 610 20.18 11.81 -14.48
CA GLU A 610 21.18 12.87 -14.58
C GLU A 610 21.55 13.40 -13.21
N LEU A 611 20.56 13.56 -12.31
CA LEU A 611 20.77 13.95 -10.92
C LEU A 611 21.67 12.94 -10.21
N GLN A 612 21.39 11.65 -10.35
CA GLN A 612 22.18 10.59 -9.75
C GLN A 612 23.62 10.63 -10.26
N THR A 613 23.80 10.71 -11.58
CA THR A 613 25.14 10.75 -12.19
C THR A 613 25.94 11.95 -11.70
N ALA A 614 25.31 13.13 -11.64
CA ALA A 614 25.97 14.35 -11.19
C ALA A 614 26.42 14.25 -9.72
N ILE A 615 25.54 13.72 -8.85
CA ILE A 615 25.85 13.56 -7.42
C ILE A 615 26.94 12.51 -7.20
N GLU A 616 26.86 11.36 -7.87
CA GLU A 616 27.90 10.33 -7.76
C GLU A 616 29.28 10.82 -8.22
N GLN A 617 29.33 11.54 -9.34
CA GLN A 617 30.56 12.10 -9.86
C GLN A 617 31.14 13.16 -8.91
N HIS A 618 30.27 14.04 -8.41
CA HIS A 618 30.73 15.11 -7.51
C HIS A 618 31.17 14.55 -6.16
N LEU A 619 30.47 13.57 -5.62
CA LEU A 619 30.82 12.89 -4.37
C LEU A 619 32.18 12.17 -4.49
N LYS A 620 32.44 11.50 -5.62
CA LYS A 620 33.76 10.90 -5.91
C LYS A 620 34.87 11.95 -6.02
N SER A 621 34.59 13.06 -6.69
CA SER A 621 35.53 14.15 -6.84
C SER A 621 35.89 14.83 -5.51
N GLU A 622 34.89 15.08 -4.66
CA GLU A 622 35.06 15.71 -3.35
C GLU A 622 35.79 14.82 -2.35
N CYS A 623 35.63 13.51 -2.45
CA CYS A 623 36.38 12.54 -1.65
C CYS A 623 37.87 12.48 -2.06
N GLY A 624 38.17 12.68 -3.36
CA GLY A 624 39.50 12.61 -3.89
C GLY A 624 40.28 11.36 -3.52
N GLU A 625 41.58 11.51 -3.22
CA GLU A 625 42.42 10.41 -2.74
C GLU A 625 42.46 10.30 -1.21
N THR A 626 41.97 11.32 -0.50
CA THR A 626 42.03 11.40 0.97
C THR A 626 40.92 10.66 1.68
N ILE A 627 39.80 10.42 1.01
CA ILE A 627 38.63 9.72 1.58
C ILE A 627 38.28 8.51 0.71
N ARG A 628 38.31 7.32 1.28
CA ARG A 628 37.74 6.13 0.62
C ARG A 628 36.22 6.16 0.73
N LEU A 629 35.56 6.29 -0.42
CA LEU A 629 34.09 6.32 -0.55
C LEU A 629 33.53 4.91 -0.75
N GLN A 630 32.47 4.59 -0.02
CA GLN A 630 31.64 3.41 -0.24
C GLN A 630 30.16 3.83 -0.24
N ILE A 631 29.54 3.91 -1.42
CA ILE A 631 28.10 4.16 -1.53
C ILE A 631 27.39 2.86 -1.14
N THR A 632 26.57 2.93 -0.09
CA THR A 632 25.82 1.77 0.44
C THR A 632 24.40 1.69 -0.14
N ALA A 633 23.80 2.83 -0.42
CA ALA A 633 22.52 2.92 -1.09
C ALA A 633 22.43 4.23 -1.88
N ILE A 634 21.84 4.18 -3.06
CA ILE A 634 21.46 5.35 -3.83
C ILE A 634 20.21 5.03 -4.63
N GLN A 635 19.20 5.88 -4.50
CA GLN A 635 17.94 5.75 -5.20
C GLN A 635 17.55 7.09 -5.78
N SER A 636 17.29 7.12 -7.09
CA SER A 636 16.73 8.29 -7.76
C SER A 636 15.42 7.93 -8.45
N LEU A 637 14.44 8.81 -8.34
CA LEU A 637 13.12 8.61 -8.91
C LEU A 637 12.43 9.95 -9.27
N SER A 638 11.42 9.89 -10.11
CA SER A 638 10.34 10.90 -10.14
C SER A 638 9.13 10.30 -9.44
N PRO A 639 8.47 11.03 -8.55
CA PRO A 639 7.22 10.58 -7.94
C PRO A 639 6.19 10.20 -9.00
N GLY A 640 5.42 9.15 -8.73
CA GLY A 640 4.26 8.78 -9.54
C GLY A 640 3.07 9.69 -9.27
N ARG A 641 1.99 9.52 -10.07
CA ARG A 641 0.73 10.22 -9.82
C ARG A 641 0.20 9.85 -8.44
N PRO A 642 -0.13 10.82 -7.57
CA PRO A 642 -0.70 10.53 -6.27
C PRO A 642 -2.08 9.86 -6.38
N GLU A 643 -2.26 8.79 -5.61
CA GLU A 643 -3.52 8.03 -5.52
C GLU A 643 -3.92 7.91 -4.04
N PRO A 644 -4.62 8.92 -3.48
CA PRO A 644 -4.98 8.90 -2.08
C PRO A 644 -5.99 7.78 -1.78
N LEU A 645 -5.78 7.08 -0.67
CA LEU A 645 -6.68 6.01 -0.20
C LEU A 645 -8.07 6.55 0.16
N HIS A 646 -8.11 7.77 0.67
CA HIS A 646 -9.34 8.45 1.07
C HIS A 646 -9.30 9.87 0.56
N ARG A 647 -10.43 10.36 0.05
CA ARG A 647 -10.64 11.75 -0.28
C ARG A 647 -12.07 12.16 -0.01
N TYR A 648 -12.24 13.12 0.85
CA TYR A 648 -13.53 13.70 1.21
C TYR A 648 -13.82 14.92 0.34
N ALA A 649 -15.05 15.03 -0.15
CA ALA A 649 -15.48 16.16 -0.95
C ALA A 649 -15.99 17.34 -0.09
N THR A 650 -16.34 17.08 1.16
CA THR A 650 -16.88 18.04 2.13
C THR A 650 -16.17 17.90 3.46
N VAL A 651 -16.12 19.00 4.21
CA VAL A 651 -15.60 19.01 5.58
C VAL A 651 -16.52 18.22 6.50
N VAL A 652 -15.93 17.35 7.34
CA VAL A 652 -16.61 16.55 8.37
C VAL A 652 -16.63 17.32 9.69
#